data_4b71e2a89723da397a3231ee27688ce6
#
_entry.id   4b71e2a89723da397a3231ee27688ce6
#
_cell.length_a   1.000
_cell.length_b   1.000
_cell.length_c   1.000
_cell.angle_alpha   90.00
_cell.angle_beta   90.00
_cell.angle_gamma   90.00
#
_symmetry.space_group_name_H-M   'P 1'
#
loop_
_entity.id
_entity.type
_entity.pdbx_description
1 polymer ?
#
loop_
_entity_poly.entity_id
_entity_poly.type
_entity_poly.pdbx_seq_one_letter_code
_entity_poly.pdbx_strand_id
1 'polypeptide(L)'
;MVRRREAGASRYTQTLVFPPLLNCPRSMKIRLLLSLLLLPLLATAQTITIDRVNPTNWWVGMKNPNVQLLVHGPGAGTLAYTVNYPGVKLVKSSTVENPNYAFLNLTIAPTARPGKVQLVGKKGPQTLSQSWELKARDNTPKGQGVTAADFIYLAMPDRFANGDPSNDKFADLRDPNMDRANPFFRHGGDLAGAAQRLPYLKDLGVTAVWFTPVLENNQPLTNEGGTMRASYHGYGFTDQYNVDKRFGGNAAYKTYVQQAHAAGLKVVQDAVYNHVGNTHWILQDLPMKSWLHQWPTYTQTSYKQQPITDPHAAQIDKRVTLDGWFVPFLPDLNQQNPYVANYLIENAIWCVENFGIDAWRIDTYMYNDQPFMNRCNAALLAEYPRIHIFGESSVTNVVDQAYYTRNKIDFPFKSNQPGGLDFVLESALLAGLKEVGTPAATGWDGGPQHVYQALAQDAVYQDPTKLVTFLDNHDHNRFLSEIGDDLDKYKMGLTWLLTTRGIPCMYYGTEILMKNFKDPTDAEVRRDFPGGWPGDKEDKFTAAGRTARENEAFDFVKKLATYHRDHKVLHDGKLMQYLPENGLYVYFRYDATGTVMVASNTTDKAATLPTARFAERAAGFTKARNVLTGESLGSLATLQLPAKTAVVLELLK
;
A
#
# COMPACT_ATOMS: atom_id res chain seq x y z
N MET A 1 -40.04 12.33 33.74
CA MET A 1 -40.10 13.47 34.68
C MET A 1 -39.00 14.42 34.40
N VAL A 2 -39.39 15.64 34.07
CA VAL A 2 -38.63 16.78 33.58
C VAL A 2 -37.80 17.40 34.69
N ARG A 3 -36.57 17.84 34.41
CA ARG A 3 -36.04 19.11 34.91
C ARG A 3 -34.95 19.66 33.98
N ARG A 4 -35.36 20.73 33.30
CA ARG A 4 -34.44 21.71 32.67
C ARG A 4 -33.68 22.45 33.75
N ARG A 5 -32.41 22.81 33.48
CA ARG A 5 -31.76 23.99 34.07
C ARG A 5 -31.13 24.81 32.96
N GLU A 6 -31.62 26.01 32.79
CA GLU A 6 -31.04 27.11 32.07
C GLU A 6 -29.96 27.78 32.92
N ALA A 7 -28.89 28.23 32.27
CA ALA A 7 -28.02 29.30 32.75
C ALA A 7 -27.27 29.80 31.51
N GLY A 8 -27.47 30.99 31.01
CA GLY A 8 -27.23 32.27 31.59
C GLY A 8 -26.05 32.88 30.83
N ALA A 9 -26.32 33.54 29.66
CA ALA A 9 -25.31 34.24 28.83
C ALA A 9 -24.94 35.57 29.54
N SER A 10 -23.66 35.75 29.85
CA SER A 10 -23.09 37.05 30.23
C SER A 10 -22.31 37.63 29.06
N ARG A 11 -22.83 38.75 28.51
CA ARG A 11 -22.11 39.59 27.58
C ARG A 11 -21.19 40.54 28.34
N TYR A 12 -19.90 40.50 28.06
CA TYR A 12 -18.99 41.60 28.40
C TYR A 12 -18.67 42.39 27.11
N THR A 13 -19.21 43.65 27.11
CA THR A 13 -18.84 44.71 26.17
C THR A 13 -17.70 45.50 26.79
N GLN A 14 -16.50 45.43 26.28
CA GLN A 14 -15.40 46.34 26.61
C GLN A 14 -15.41 47.53 25.65
N THR A 15 -15.70 48.67 26.20
CA THR A 15 -15.60 49.96 25.52
C THR A 15 -14.16 50.47 25.61
N LEU A 16 -13.51 50.64 24.49
CA LEU A 16 -12.20 51.28 24.36
C LEU A 16 -12.37 52.82 24.45
N VAL A 17 -11.80 53.42 25.49
CA VAL A 17 -11.72 54.86 25.65
C VAL A 17 -10.38 55.34 25.07
N PHE A 18 -10.43 56.25 24.08
CA PHE A 18 -9.26 56.95 23.56
C PHE A 18 -9.00 58.24 24.33
N PRO A 19 -7.75 58.59 24.67
CA PRO A 19 -7.44 59.90 25.26
C PRO A 19 -7.36 61.02 24.20
N PRO A 20 -7.59 62.29 24.59
CA PRO A 20 -7.72 63.42 23.64
C PRO A 20 -6.36 63.90 23.10
N LEU A 21 -6.38 64.29 21.81
CA LEU A 21 -5.26 64.86 21.07
C LEU A 21 -4.88 66.25 21.58
N LEU A 22 -3.63 66.44 21.96
CA LEU A 22 -3.02 67.74 22.27
C LEU A 22 -2.80 68.54 20.99
N ASN A 23 -3.22 69.83 21.03
CA ASN A 23 -3.03 70.82 19.99
C ASN A 23 -1.55 71.17 19.77
N CYS A 24 -1.08 71.13 18.56
CA CYS A 24 0.27 71.57 18.12
C CYS A 24 0.12 72.66 17.03
N PRO A 25 0.92 73.76 17.08
CA PRO A 25 0.67 74.96 16.26
C PRO A 25 1.03 74.81 14.79
N ARG A 26 0.34 75.59 13.96
CA ARG A 26 0.21 75.55 12.49
C ARG A 26 1.44 75.89 11.64
N SER A 27 2.66 76.04 12.13
CA SER A 27 3.80 76.57 11.34
C SER A 27 4.89 75.56 10.91
N MET A 28 4.71 74.25 11.18
CA MET A 28 5.72 73.23 10.84
C MET A 28 5.29 72.19 9.81
N LYS A 29 4.13 72.42 9.12
CA LYS A 29 3.54 71.40 8.23
C LYS A 29 3.99 71.43 6.77
N ILE A 30 4.84 72.34 6.32
CA ILE A 30 5.16 72.50 4.89
C ILE A 30 6.56 71.95 4.52
N ARG A 31 7.45 71.71 5.46
CA ARG A 31 8.80 71.18 5.13
C ARG A 31 8.98 69.67 5.31
N LEU A 32 8.01 68.98 5.88
CA LEU A 32 8.10 67.50 6.07
C LEU A 32 7.42 66.70 4.93
N LEU A 33 6.63 67.37 4.03
CA LEU A 33 5.97 66.69 2.93
C LEU A 33 6.81 66.53 1.64
N LEU A 34 7.94 67.22 1.52
CA LEU A 34 8.82 67.10 0.34
C LEU A 34 9.99 66.14 0.54
N SER A 35 10.27 65.64 1.75
CA SER A 35 11.31 64.65 2.00
C SER A 35 10.80 63.18 2.02
N LEU A 36 9.46 62.95 1.95
CA LEU A 36 8.89 61.61 1.87
C LEU A 36 8.65 61.08 0.44
N LEU A 37 8.96 61.89 -0.60
CA LEU A 37 8.71 61.54 -2.01
C LEU A 37 9.96 60.98 -2.74
N LEU A 38 11.08 60.74 -2.03
CA LEU A 38 12.32 60.18 -2.61
C LEU A 38 12.91 59.05 -1.75
N LEU A 39 12.05 58.22 -1.14
CA LEU A 39 12.50 56.86 -0.84
C LEU A 39 12.43 56.09 -2.16
N PRO A 40 13.56 55.68 -2.76
CA PRO A 40 13.50 54.72 -3.82
C PRO A 40 12.82 53.50 -3.20
N LEU A 41 11.70 53.06 -3.77
CA LEU A 41 11.25 51.69 -3.64
C LEU A 41 12.40 50.82 -4.11
N LEU A 42 13.31 50.51 -3.21
CA LEU A 42 14.18 49.35 -3.34
C LEU A 42 13.25 48.15 -3.30
N ALA A 43 12.51 47.93 -4.40
CA ALA A 43 12.02 46.62 -4.71
C ALA A 43 13.28 45.72 -4.71
N THR A 44 13.54 45.10 -3.59
CA THR A 44 14.51 44.00 -3.57
C THR A 44 14.04 43.03 -4.61
N ALA A 45 14.65 43.05 -5.79
CA ALA A 45 14.35 42.06 -6.83
C ALA A 45 14.52 40.70 -6.18
N GLN A 46 13.42 40.01 -5.98
CA GLN A 46 13.46 38.65 -5.42
C GLN A 46 14.44 37.84 -6.28
N THR A 47 15.49 37.34 -5.64
CA THR A 47 16.49 36.50 -6.34
C THR A 47 15.79 35.27 -6.85
N ILE A 48 15.73 35.10 -8.17
CA ILE A 48 15.14 33.90 -8.79
C ILE A 48 16.12 32.74 -8.59
N THR A 49 15.62 31.61 -8.10
CA THR A 49 16.39 30.38 -7.94
C THR A 49 15.60 29.17 -8.48
N ILE A 50 16.28 28.07 -8.68
CA ILE A 50 15.72 26.76 -8.95
C ILE A 50 16.27 25.82 -7.89
N ASP A 51 15.43 25.39 -6.98
CA ASP A 51 15.79 24.53 -5.83
C ASP A 51 15.36 23.10 -6.03
N ARG A 52 14.37 22.84 -6.90
CA ARG A 52 13.84 21.49 -7.11
C ARG A 52 13.42 21.26 -8.55
N VAL A 53 13.71 20.05 -9.05
CA VAL A 53 13.19 19.52 -10.32
C VAL A 53 12.72 18.09 -10.07
N ASN A 54 11.47 17.82 -10.36
CA ASN A 54 10.89 16.47 -10.27
C ASN A 54 10.27 16.06 -11.62
N PRO A 55 10.49 14.82 -12.07
CA PRO A 55 11.38 13.79 -11.54
C PRO A 55 12.83 14.27 -11.42
N THR A 56 13.56 13.79 -10.41
CA THR A 56 14.96 14.20 -10.16
C THR A 56 15.92 13.79 -11.27
N ASN A 57 15.55 12.77 -12.03
CA ASN A 57 16.22 12.25 -13.22
C ASN A 57 15.22 11.46 -14.08
N TRP A 58 15.60 11.12 -15.29
CA TRP A 58 14.87 10.21 -16.17
C TRP A 58 15.83 9.31 -16.94
N TRP A 59 15.30 8.46 -17.84
CA TRP A 59 16.11 7.50 -18.58
C TRP A 59 15.90 7.62 -20.09
N VAL A 60 16.95 7.34 -20.86
CA VAL A 60 16.85 7.14 -22.30
C VAL A 60 16.18 5.80 -22.60
N GLY A 61 15.47 5.70 -23.72
CA GLY A 61 14.86 4.43 -24.15
C GLY A 61 13.61 4.01 -23.38
N MET A 62 12.97 4.94 -22.65
CA MET A 62 11.62 4.70 -22.11
C MET A 62 10.63 4.58 -23.27
N LYS A 63 9.63 3.68 -23.14
CA LYS A 63 8.60 3.49 -24.18
C LYS A 63 7.77 4.75 -24.41
N ASN A 64 7.40 5.47 -23.33
CA ASN A 64 6.86 6.81 -23.46
C ASN A 64 8.03 7.80 -23.55
N PRO A 65 8.25 8.45 -24.71
CA PRO A 65 9.33 9.41 -24.87
C PRO A 65 9.09 10.75 -24.14
N ASN A 66 7.88 10.97 -23.62
CA ASN A 66 7.49 12.24 -23.02
C ASN A 66 7.63 12.19 -21.50
N VAL A 67 8.14 13.27 -20.92
CA VAL A 67 8.19 13.50 -19.49
C VAL A 67 7.87 14.95 -19.18
N GLN A 68 7.14 15.21 -18.09
CA GLN A 68 6.83 16.54 -17.60
C GLN A 68 7.66 16.84 -16.35
N LEU A 69 8.55 17.82 -16.42
CA LEU A 69 9.30 18.26 -15.25
C LEU A 69 8.53 19.33 -14.50
N LEU A 70 8.32 19.12 -13.21
CA LEU A 70 7.95 20.15 -12.26
C LEU A 70 9.23 20.85 -11.81
N VAL A 71 9.36 22.15 -12.09
CA VAL A 71 10.46 22.99 -11.65
C VAL A 71 9.94 23.96 -10.58
N HIS A 72 10.59 24.02 -9.44
CA HIS A 72 10.22 24.88 -8.31
C HIS A 72 11.42 25.69 -7.82
N GLY A 73 11.13 26.88 -7.35
CA GLY A 73 12.01 27.81 -6.67
C GLY A 73 11.48 29.24 -6.77
N PRO A 74 11.88 30.15 -5.89
CA PRO A 74 11.46 31.54 -5.90
C PRO A 74 11.51 32.18 -7.28
N GLY A 75 10.35 32.48 -7.86
CA GLY A 75 10.22 33.08 -9.18
C GLY A 75 10.56 32.19 -10.38
N ALA A 76 10.79 30.87 -10.19
CA ALA A 76 11.16 29.95 -11.26
C ALA A 76 10.13 29.91 -12.42
N GLY A 77 8.85 30.05 -12.13
CA GLY A 77 7.77 30.09 -13.13
C GLY A 77 7.78 31.34 -14.01
N THR A 78 8.55 32.38 -13.66
CA THR A 78 8.67 33.60 -14.45
C THR A 78 9.77 33.55 -15.50
N LEU A 79 10.54 32.45 -15.54
CA LEU A 79 11.65 32.26 -16.49
C LEU A 79 11.15 31.72 -17.84
N ALA A 80 11.74 32.21 -18.92
CA ALA A 80 11.62 31.59 -20.25
C ALA A 80 12.62 30.44 -20.36
N TYR A 81 12.13 29.20 -20.39
CA TYR A 81 12.99 28.03 -20.41
C TYR A 81 13.39 27.62 -21.82
N THR A 82 14.62 27.15 -21.95
CA THR A 82 15.16 26.47 -23.13
C THR A 82 15.95 25.25 -22.71
N VAL A 83 15.98 24.24 -23.57
CA VAL A 83 16.77 23.02 -23.41
C VAL A 83 17.61 22.83 -24.67
N ASN A 84 18.92 22.75 -24.50
CA ASN A 84 19.82 22.46 -25.60
C ASN A 84 20.62 21.19 -25.29
N TYR A 85 20.04 20.05 -25.69
CA TYR A 85 20.67 18.75 -25.52
C TYR A 85 20.29 17.83 -26.71
N PRO A 86 21.29 17.15 -27.36
CA PRO A 86 20.99 16.28 -28.48
C PRO A 86 19.97 15.20 -28.16
N GLY A 87 18.87 15.18 -28.91
CA GLY A 87 17.78 14.22 -28.71
C GLY A 87 16.79 14.58 -27.60
N VAL A 88 16.91 15.72 -26.92
CA VAL A 88 15.91 16.21 -25.95
C VAL A 88 15.32 17.51 -26.45
N LYS A 89 13.99 17.57 -26.56
CA LYS A 89 13.24 18.74 -27.04
C LYS A 89 12.29 19.24 -25.94
N LEU A 90 12.37 20.50 -25.60
CA LEU A 90 11.33 21.20 -24.85
C LEU A 90 10.16 21.46 -25.78
N VAL A 91 9.03 20.80 -25.54
CA VAL A 91 7.80 20.92 -26.34
C VAL A 91 6.96 22.09 -25.84
N LYS A 92 6.84 22.24 -24.51
CA LYS A 92 6.03 23.26 -23.88
C LYS A 92 6.61 23.64 -22.52
N SER A 93 6.63 24.93 -22.21
CA SER A 93 6.81 25.45 -20.86
C SER A 93 5.48 26.08 -20.42
N SER A 94 4.99 25.70 -19.26
CA SER A 94 3.73 26.21 -18.72
C SER A 94 3.97 26.86 -17.37
N THR A 95 3.41 28.05 -17.19
CA THR A 95 3.31 28.73 -15.90
C THR A 95 1.95 28.40 -15.27
N VAL A 96 1.84 28.52 -13.97
CA VAL A 96 0.62 28.25 -13.19
C VAL A 96 0.33 29.43 -12.26
N GLU A 97 -0.67 29.29 -11.37
CA GLU A 97 -1.09 30.37 -10.46
C GLU A 97 0.07 30.89 -9.61
N ASN A 98 0.91 29.99 -9.11
CA ASN A 98 2.08 30.34 -8.30
C ASN A 98 3.30 30.58 -9.20
N PRO A 99 3.89 31.79 -9.19
CA PRO A 99 5.06 32.12 -10.01
C PRO A 99 6.33 31.38 -9.61
N ASN A 100 6.33 30.62 -8.53
CA ASN A 100 7.45 29.78 -8.12
C ASN A 100 7.52 28.46 -8.90
N TYR A 101 6.54 28.16 -9.75
CA TYR A 101 6.47 26.89 -10.49
C TYR A 101 6.47 27.06 -12.00
N ALA A 102 7.22 26.20 -12.68
CA ALA A 102 7.10 25.93 -14.10
C ALA A 102 6.92 24.43 -14.36
N PHE A 103 6.14 24.07 -15.38
CA PHE A 103 6.02 22.70 -15.86
C PHE A 103 6.61 22.64 -17.28
N LEU A 104 7.65 21.81 -17.44
CA LEU A 104 8.39 21.66 -18.70
C LEU A 104 8.07 20.30 -19.32
N ASN A 105 7.37 20.28 -20.45
CA ASN A 105 7.11 19.06 -21.18
C ASN A 105 8.26 18.79 -22.15
N LEU A 106 8.99 17.70 -21.90
CA LEU A 106 10.11 17.27 -22.73
C LEU A 106 9.72 16.04 -23.55
N THR A 107 10.29 15.96 -24.76
CA THR A 107 10.30 14.71 -25.54
C THR A 107 11.76 14.25 -25.68
N ILE A 108 12.02 12.99 -25.32
CA ILE A 108 13.35 12.35 -25.37
C ILE A 108 13.35 11.38 -26.54
N ALA A 109 14.13 11.70 -27.57
CA ALA A 109 14.24 10.86 -28.75
C ALA A 109 14.97 9.55 -28.44
N PRO A 110 14.69 8.46 -29.19
CA PRO A 110 15.40 7.19 -29.02
C PRO A 110 16.93 7.30 -29.27
N THR A 111 17.36 8.34 -29.97
CA THR A 111 18.77 8.64 -30.26
C THR A 111 19.46 9.46 -29.16
N ALA A 112 18.71 9.93 -28.15
CA ALA A 112 19.30 10.66 -27.01
C ALA A 112 20.29 9.76 -26.28
N ARG A 113 21.35 10.38 -25.80
CA ARG A 113 22.38 9.69 -24.99
C ARG A 113 22.23 10.07 -23.51
N PRO A 114 22.67 9.22 -22.58
CA PRO A 114 22.74 9.59 -21.17
C PRO A 114 23.69 10.78 -20.96
N GLY A 115 23.36 11.65 -20.00
CA GLY A 115 24.18 12.81 -19.64
C GLY A 115 23.43 13.87 -18.88
N LYS A 116 24.06 15.01 -18.67
CA LYS A 116 23.49 16.15 -17.92
C LYS A 116 22.82 17.13 -18.89
N VAL A 117 21.52 17.14 -18.89
CA VAL A 117 20.67 18.09 -19.63
C VAL A 117 20.65 19.42 -18.86
N GLN A 118 20.94 20.53 -19.55
CA GLN A 118 20.87 21.86 -18.95
C GLN A 118 19.50 22.48 -19.22
N LEU A 119 18.76 22.74 -18.15
CA LEU A 119 17.51 23.51 -18.18
C LEU A 119 17.92 24.99 -17.99
N VAL A 120 17.84 25.78 -19.06
CA VAL A 120 18.26 27.18 -19.03
C VAL A 120 17.04 28.08 -18.98
N GLY A 121 16.88 28.80 -17.88
CA GLY A 121 15.82 29.79 -17.67
C GLY A 121 16.35 31.21 -17.79
N LYS A 122 15.65 32.09 -18.52
CA LYS A 122 16.01 33.50 -18.73
C LYS A 122 14.90 34.46 -18.34
N LYS A 123 15.27 35.59 -17.71
CA LYS A 123 14.36 36.72 -17.46
C LYS A 123 15.17 38.02 -17.54
N GLY A 124 14.95 38.79 -18.60
CA GLY A 124 15.79 39.97 -18.89
C GLY A 124 17.28 39.58 -18.98
N PRO A 125 18.17 40.24 -18.22
CA PRO A 125 19.61 39.93 -18.21
C PRO A 125 19.93 38.68 -17.37
N GLN A 126 19.06 38.22 -16.51
CA GLN A 126 19.27 37.06 -15.63
C GLN A 126 19.17 35.77 -16.41
N THR A 127 20.17 34.89 -16.25
CA THR A 127 20.19 33.52 -16.79
C THR A 127 20.51 32.55 -15.66
N LEU A 128 19.68 31.54 -15.49
CA LEU A 128 19.88 30.43 -14.57
C LEU A 128 20.06 29.14 -15.37
N SER A 129 20.91 28.26 -14.92
CA SER A 129 21.10 26.94 -15.50
C SER A 129 21.01 25.87 -14.41
N GLN A 130 20.07 24.96 -14.57
CA GLN A 130 19.87 23.81 -13.69
C GLN A 130 20.22 22.54 -14.43
N SER A 131 21.14 21.76 -13.88
CA SER A 131 21.50 20.45 -14.42
C SER A 131 20.44 19.42 -14.03
N TRP A 132 19.95 18.67 -15.00
CA TRP A 132 19.03 17.55 -14.83
C TRP A 132 19.61 16.29 -15.48
N GLU A 133 19.53 15.15 -14.79
CA GLU A 133 20.23 13.94 -15.24
C GLU A 133 19.33 13.06 -16.12
N LEU A 134 19.82 12.72 -17.31
CA LEU A 134 19.26 11.69 -18.18
C LEU A 134 20.17 10.46 -18.10
N LYS A 135 19.67 9.37 -17.51
CA LYS A 135 20.42 8.15 -17.22
C LYS A 135 20.31 7.11 -18.33
N ALA A 136 21.28 6.20 -18.41
CA ALA A 136 21.09 4.94 -19.11
C ALA A 136 20.20 4.01 -18.29
N ARG A 137 19.35 3.24 -18.95
CA ARG A 137 18.67 2.11 -18.29
C ARG A 137 19.70 1.01 -18.03
N ASP A 138 19.62 0.41 -16.85
CA ASP A 138 20.39 -0.78 -16.51
C ASP A 138 19.59 -2.06 -16.81
N ASN A 139 20.25 -3.22 -16.73
CA ASN A 139 19.66 -4.54 -16.95
C ASN A 139 19.09 -5.15 -15.65
N THR A 140 18.99 -4.39 -14.57
CA THR A 140 18.37 -4.86 -13.33
C THR A 140 16.93 -5.30 -13.59
N PRO A 141 16.48 -6.45 -13.08
CA PRO A 141 15.09 -6.85 -13.21
C PRO A 141 14.14 -5.79 -12.64
N LYS A 142 13.07 -5.49 -13.38
CA LYS A 142 12.06 -4.50 -13.03
C LYS A 142 10.69 -4.97 -13.49
N GLY A 143 9.66 -4.71 -12.68
CA GLY A 143 8.30 -5.02 -13.05
C GLY A 143 8.10 -6.51 -13.38
N GLN A 144 8.76 -7.41 -12.65
CA GLN A 144 8.66 -8.86 -12.90
C GLN A 144 7.25 -9.39 -12.64
N GLY A 145 6.48 -8.69 -11.81
CA GLY A 145 5.14 -9.05 -11.38
C GLY A 145 5.13 -10.13 -10.31
N VAL A 146 4.10 -10.11 -9.46
CA VAL A 146 3.73 -11.23 -8.60
C VAL A 146 2.56 -11.97 -9.22
N THR A 147 2.50 -13.27 -9.00
CA THR A 147 1.51 -14.19 -9.59
C THR A 147 1.03 -15.17 -8.53
N ALA A 148 0.07 -16.02 -8.85
CA ALA A 148 -0.37 -17.09 -7.96
C ALA A 148 0.74 -18.08 -7.55
N ALA A 149 1.92 -18.02 -8.17
CA ALA A 149 3.10 -18.77 -7.74
C ALA A 149 3.86 -18.11 -6.59
N ASP A 150 3.54 -16.84 -6.29
CA ASP A 150 4.22 -16.09 -5.25
C ASP A 150 3.49 -16.18 -3.91
N PHE A 151 4.26 -16.08 -2.84
CA PHE A 151 3.79 -15.93 -1.48
C PHE A 151 4.34 -14.61 -0.94
N ILE A 152 3.46 -13.63 -0.75
CA ILE A 152 3.81 -12.28 -0.31
C ILE A 152 3.89 -12.24 1.21
N TYR A 153 4.92 -11.57 1.74
CA TYR A 153 5.07 -11.25 3.14
C TYR A 153 4.95 -9.74 3.35
N LEU A 154 3.87 -9.32 4.00
CA LEU A 154 3.63 -7.91 4.35
C LEU A 154 4.31 -7.58 5.67
N ALA A 155 5.19 -6.59 5.69
CA ALA A 155 5.83 -6.11 6.91
C ALA A 155 5.80 -4.58 6.99
N MET A 156 5.92 -4.06 8.21
CA MET A 156 6.12 -2.65 8.48
C MET A 156 7.61 -2.43 8.79
N PRO A 157 8.35 -1.66 7.97
CA PRO A 157 9.81 -1.50 8.17
C PRO A 157 10.15 -1.04 9.59
N ASP A 158 9.45 -0.03 10.10
CA ASP A 158 9.64 0.52 11.44
C ASP A 158 9.48 -0.50 12.57
N ARG A 159 8.77 -1.64 12.31
CA ARG A 159 8.38 -2.65 13.32
C ARG A 159 9.02 -4.02 13.10
N PHE A 160 9.82 -4.18 12.05
CA PHE A 160 10.34 -5.48 11.66
C PHE A 160 11.74 -5.76 12.20
N ALA A 161 12.72 -4.93 11.87
CA ALA A 161 14.08 -5.07 12.39
C ALA A 161 14.89 -3.77 12.21
N ASN A 162 15.74 -3.45 13.19
CA ASN A 162 16.68 -2.35 13.15
C ASN A 162 18.09 -2.88 12.84
N GLY A 163 18.65 -2.49 11.71
CA GLY A 163 19.98 -2.90 11.27
C GLY A 163 21.03 -1.80 11.34
N ASP A 164 20.59 -0.54 11.46
CA ASP A 164 21.46 0.63 11.55
C ASP A 164 20.93 1.65 12.59
N PRO A 165 21.25 1.48 13.87
CA PRO A 165 20.82 2.42 14.92
C PRO A 165 21.27 3.88 14.70
N SER A 166 22.20 4.13 13.78
CA SER A 166 22.64 5.51 13.49
C SER A 166 21.61 6.33 12.73
N ASN A 167 20.63 5.67 12.08
CA ASN A 167 19.55 6.30 11.34
C ASN A 167 18.24 6.46 12.13
N ASP A 168 18.21 6.09 13.41
CA ASP A 168 16.99 6.13 14.24
C ASP A 168 16.49 7.56 14.48
N LYS A 169 17.41 8.54 14.57
CA LYS A 169 17.12 9.91 15.02
C LYS A 169 17.83 10.95 14.16
N PHE A 170 17.07 11.94 13.70
CA PHE A 170 17.62 13.10 12.99
C PHE A 170 17.02 14.39 13.54
N ALA A 171 17.87 15.29 14.03
CA ALA A 171 17.44 16.54 14.68
C ALA A 171 16.72 17.51 13.72
N ASP A 172 16.93 17.37 12.41
CA ASP A 172 16.32 18.19 11.37
C ASP A 172 14.95 17.67 10.89
N LEU A 173 14.48 16.55 11.41
CA LEU A 173 13.14 16.06 11.15
C LEU A 173 12.10 16.69 12.08
N ARG A 174 10.84 16.79 11.62
CA ARG A 174 9.72 17.35 12.41
C ARG A 174 9.35 16.48 13.60
N ASP A 175 9.56 15.17 13.47
CA ASP A 175 9.50 14.19 14.55
C ASP A 175 10.88 13.51 14.64
N PRO A 176 11.79 14.03 15.48
CA PRO A 176 13.13 13.50 15.65
C PRO A 176 13.21 12.33 16.63
N ASN A 177 12.09 11.96 17.26
CA ASN A 177 12.06 11.03 18.37
C ASN A 177 11.85 9.59 17.92
N MET A 178 12.39 8.67 18.72
CA MET A 178 12.13 7.24 18.67
C MET A 178 11.92 6.75 20.11
N ASP A 179 10.88 5.96 20.33
CA ASP A 179 10.58 5.34 21.63
C ASP A 179 9.85 4.02 21.46
N ARG A 180 10.58 2.92 21.53
CA ARG A 180 10.01 1.56 21.42
C ARG A 180 9.06 1.18 22.58
N ALA A 181 9.13 1.85 23.71
CA ALA A 181 8.22 1.60 24.83
C ALA A 181 6.81 2.16 24.54
N ASN A 182 6.71 3.12 23.63
CA ASN A 182 5.44 3.74 23.26
C ASN A 182 4.96 3.23 21.87
N PRO A 183 3.87 2.46 21.80
CA PRO A 183 3.40 1.86 20.55
C PRO A 183 2.97 2.88 19.49
N PHE A 184 2.81 4.16 19.87
CA PHE A 184 2.42 5.24 18.98
C PHE A 184 3.61 5.99 18.36
N PHE A 185 4.84 5.69 18.78
CA PHE A 185 6.04 6.33 18.27
C PHE A 185 6.79 5.44 17.28
N ARG A 186 7.82 6.01 16.67
CA ARG A 186 8.74 5.23 15.82
C ARG A 186 9.60 4.32 16.67
N HIS A 187 9.90 3.14 16.13
CA HIS A 187 10.69 2.12 16.81
C HIS A 187 12.07 1.90 16.17
N GLY A 188 12.35 2.53 15.01
CA GLY A 188 13.66 2.54 14.40
C GLY A 188 13.99 1.31 13.55
N GLY A 189 13.02 0.48 13.20
CA GLY A 189 13.23 -0.54 12.17
C GLY A 189 13.53 0.09 10.82
N ASP A 190 14.41 -0.54 10.02
CA ASP A 190 14.94 0.02 8.79
C ASP A 190 15.20 -1.03 7.68
N LEU A 191 15.63 -0.56 6.50
CA LEU A 191 15.91 -1.43 5.35
C LEU A 191 17.18 -2.28 5.54
N ALA A 192 18.13 -1.83 6.35
CA ALA A 192 19.31 -2.61 6.67
C ALA A 192 18.95 -3.82 7.55
N GLY A 193 18.09 -3.60 8.56
CA GLY A 193 17.54 -4.66 9.39
C GLY A 193 16.67 -5.63 8.58
N ALA A 194 15.80 -5.10 7.72
CA ALA A 194 15.01 -5.93 6.83
C ALA A 194 15.88 -6.81 5.90
N ALA A 195 16.98 -6.26 5.38
CA ALA A 195 17.92 -7.00 4.54
C ALA A 195 18.60 -8.16 5.29
N GLN A 196 18.94 -7.95 6.55
CA GLN A 196 19.52 -9.02 7.40
C GLN A 196 18.55 -10.18 7.62
N ARG A 197 17.23 -9.98 7.45
CA ARG A 197 16.19 -10.98 7.65
C ARG A 197 15.72 -11.67 6.35
N LEU A 198 16.30 -11.34 5.18
CA LEU A 198 16.00 -12.03 3.92
C LEU A 198 16.20 -13.57 3.99
N PRO A 199 17.25 -14.11 4.65
CA PRO A 199 17.38 -15.56 4.82
C PRO A 199 16.22 -16.20 5.60
N TYR A 200 15.69 -15.53 6.63
CA TYR A 200 14.52 -15.98 7.39
C TYR A 200 13.28 -16.06 6.50
N LEU A 201 13.02 -15.02 5.72
CA LEU A 201 11.88 -14.97 4.81
C LEU A 201 11.97 -16.07 3.74
N LYS A 202 13.17 -16.26 3.18
CA LYS A 202 13.41 -17.33 2.22
C LYS A 202 13.20 -18.72 2.83
N ASP A 203 13.66 -18.94 4.06
CA ASP A 203 13.47 -20.21 4.79
C ASP A 203 11.99 -20.49 5.07
N LEU A 204 11.19 -19.47 5.36
CA LEU A 204 9.74 -19.55 5.53
C LEU A 204 9.00 -19.92 4.22
N GLY A 205 9.63 -19.77 3.06
CA GLY A 205 9.04 -20.02 1.76
C GLY A 205 8.46 -18.77 1.07
N VAL A 206 8.72 -17.58 1.61
CA VAL A 206 8.34 -16.28 1.01
C VAL A 206 9.04 -16.09 -0.34
N THR A 207 8.33 -15.51 -1.32
CA THR A 207 8.87 -15.19 -2.65
C THR A 207 8.77 -13.70 -3.00
N ALA A 208 7.97 -12.94 -2.25
CA ALA A 208 7.84 -11.49 -2.43
C ALA A 208 7.67 -10.78 -1.09
N VAL A 209 8.26 -9.59 -0.96
CA VAL A 209 8.13 -8.75 0.24
C VAL A 209 7.36 -7.50 -0.12
N TRP A 210 6.34 -7.18 0.66
CA TRP A 210 5.60 -5.93 0.62
C TRP A 210 5.81 -5.18 1.92
N PHE A 211 6.45 -4.02 1.84
CA PHE A 211 6.53 -3.08 2.96
C PHE A 211 5.42 -2.03 2.89
N THR A 212 4.88 -1.64 4.07
CA THR A 212 4.16 -0.35 4.16
C THR A 212 5.07 0.77 3.64
N PRO A 213 4.53 1.95 3.25
CA PRO A 213 5.28 2.91 2.46
C PRO A 213 6.64 3.29 3.05
N VAL A 214 7.68 3.29 2.20
CA VAL A 214 9.06 3.63 2.57
C VAL A 214 9.46 5.04 2.17
N LEU A 215 8.64 5.74 1.37
CA LEU A 215 8.94 7.11 0.94
C LEU A 215 8.90 8.09 2.12
N GLU A 216 9.52 9.24 1.96
CA GLU A 216 9.71 10.22 3.04
C GLU A 216 8.38 10.59 3.69
N ASN A 217 8.36 10.49 5.02
CA ASN A 217 7.20 10.77 5.85
C ASN A 217 7.62 11.65 7.06
N ASN A 218 8.08 12.86 6.74
CA ASN A 218 8.57 13.86 7.71
C ASN A 218 7.40 14.69 8.29
N GLN A 219 6.45 14.01 8.90
CA GLN A 219 5.33 14.60 9.62
C GLN A 219 5.69 14.91 11.06
N PRO A 220 5.13 15.96 11.69
CA PRO A 220 5.16 16.09 13.14
C PRO A 220 4.29 15.01 13.80
N LEU A 221 4.36 14.89 15.11
CA LEU A 221 3.35 14.13 15.85
C LEU A 221 1.97 14.72 15.61
N THR A 222 0.99 13.86 15.36
CA THR A 222 -0.41 14.23 15.15
C THR A 222 -1.27 13.79 16.33
N ASN A 223 -2.29 14.59 16.66
CA ASN A 223 -3.27 14.20 17.67
C ASN A 223 -4.38 13.38 17.00
N GLU A 224 -4.44 12.11 17.33
CA GLU A 224 -5.44 11.18 16.82
C GLU A 224 -6.26 10.63 18.01
N GLY A 225 -7.50 11.08 18.12
CA GLY A 225 -8.39 10.64 19.20
C GLY A 225 -7.89 10.97 20.61
N GLY A 226 -7.16 12.08 20.78
CA GLY A 226 -6.59 12.49 22.08
C GLY A 226 -5.18 11.95 22.37
N THR A 227 -4.62 11.11 21.48
CA THR A 227 -3.29 10.54 21.61
C THR A 227 -2.34 11.13 20.56
N MET A 228 -1.16 11.58 20.99
CA MET A 228 -0.10 12.02 20.08
C MET A 228 0.56 10.81 19.44
N ARG A 229 0.63 10.78 18.10
CA ARG A 229 1.15 9.66 17.31
C ARG A 229 2.17 10.12 16.28
N ALA A 230 3.21 9.33 16.11
CA ALA A 230 4.13 9.45 14.99
C ALA A 230 3.54 8.79 13.75
N SER A 231 3.86 9.32 12.58
CA SER A 231 3.43 8.75 11.30
C SER A 231 4.34 7.58 10.86
N TYR A 232 4.62 6.62 11.76
CA TYR A 232 5.52 5.49 11.52
C TYR A 232 5.03 4.53 10.44
N HIS A 233 3.72 4.52 10.18
CA HIS A 233 3.09 3.65 9.18
C HIS A 233 3.45 4.02 7.72
N GLY A 234 3.93 5.25 7.48
CA GLY A 234 4.42 5.66 6.16
C GLY A 234 3.39 6.32 5.24
N TYR A 235 2.09 6.30 5.54
CA TYR A 235 1.03 6.73 4.62
C TYR A 235 0.86 8.25 4.45
N GLY A 236 1.62 9.07 5.15
CA GLY A 236 1.57 10.53 5.03
C GLY A 236 2.81 11.10 4.30
N PHE A 237 2.98 10.82 3.02
CA PHE A 237 4.15 11.25 2.26
C PHE A 237 4.41 12.75 2.35
N THR A 238 5.69 13.11 2.52
CA THR A 238 6.17 14.50 2.48
C THR A 238 7.09 14.76 1.28
N ASP A 239 7.58 13.71 0.63
CA ASP A 239 8.27 13.74 -0.65
C ASP A 239 8.16 12.39 -1.35
N GLN A 240 7.66 12.36 -2.59
CA GLN A 240 7.51 11.12 -3.36
C GLN A 240 8.79 10.67 -4.09
N TYR A 241 9.84 11.48 -4.13
CA TYR A 241 11.09 11.15 -4.83
C TYR A 241 12.24 10.80 -3.88
N ASN A 242 11.97 10.81 -2.58
CA ASN A 242 12.92 10.40 -1.56
C ASN A 242 12.34 9.28 -0.69
N VAL A 243 13.17 8.31 -0.35
CA VAL A 243 12.90 7.33 0.70
C VAL A 243 13.25 7.98 2.04
N ASP A 244 12.47 7.69 3.08
CA ASP A 244 12.70 8.24 4.41
C ASP A 244 14.13 7.91 4.88
N LYS A 245 14.84 8.92 5.34
CA LYS A 245 16.23 8.75 5.75
C LYS A 245 16.39 7.86 6.99
N ARG A 246 15.31 7.72 7.80
CA ARG A 246 15.25 6.76 8.91
C ARG A 246 15.20 5.31 8.43
N PHE A 247 14.83 5.08 7.18
CA PHE A 247 14.96 3.78 6.52
C PHE A 247 16.27 3.64 5.73
N GLY A 248 17.15 4.68 5.72
CA GLY A 248 18.43 4.70 5.02
C GLY A 248 18.41 5.42 3.66
N GLY A 249 17.29 6.01 3.25
CA GLY A 249 17.16 6.80 2.01
C GLY A 249 17.19 5.98 0.72
N ASN A 250 17.23 6.68 -0.43
CA ASN A 250 17.15 6.07 -1.76
C ASN A 250 18.23 5.00 -2.03
N ALA A 251 19.44 5.20 -1.53
CA ALA A 251 20.54 4.25 -1.74
C ALA A 251 20.31 2.93 -1.00
N ALA A 252 19.84 3.01 0.25
CA ALA A 252 19.52 1.82 1.04
C ALA A 252 18.36 1.02 0.43
N TYR A 253 17.32 1.70 -0.09
CA TYR A 253 16.21 1.02 -0.73
C TYR A 253 16.63 0.31 -2.02
N LYS A 254 17.42 0.97 -2.87
CA LYS A 254 17.99 0.33 -4.06
C LYS A 254 18.85 -0.89 -3.69
N THR A 255 19.67 -0.78 -2.66
CA THR A 255 20.49 -1.89 -2.15
C THR A 255 19.65 -3.03 -1.62
N TYR A 256 18.60 -2.72 -0.83
CA TYR A 256 17.64 -3.72 -0.34
C TYR A 256 16.99 -4.50 -1.49
N VAL A 257 16.47 -3.81 -2.50
CA VAL A 257 15.84 -4.47 -3.67
C VAL A 257 16.83 -5.38 -4.40
N GLN A 258 18.09 -4.94 -4.59
CA GLN A 258 19.13 -5.76 -5.20
C GLN A 258 19.44 -7.02 -4.36
N GLN A 259 19.51 -6.89 -3.04
CA GLN A 259 19.73 -8.04 -2.13
C GLN A 259 18.52 -8.98 -2.11
N ALA A 260 17.29 -8.46 -2.13
CA ALA A 260 16.09 -9.27 -2.25
C ALA A 260 16.09 -10.07 -3.56
N HIS A 261 16.39 -9.44 -4.69
CA HIS A 261 16.52 -10.12 -5.99
C HIS A 261 17.62 -11.18 -5.98
N ALA A 262 18.79 -10.90 -5.37
CA ALA A 262 19.86 -11.87 -5.22
C ALA A 262 19.45 -13.08 -4.35
N ALA A 263 18.57 -12.88 -3.37
CA ALA A 263 17.98 -13.93 -2.56
C ALA A 263 16.83 -14.69 -3.28
N GLY A 264 16.42 -14.23 -4.47
CA GLY A 264 15.30 -14.78 -5.23
C GLY A 264 13.93 -14.24 -4.80
N LEU A 265 13.89 -13.12 -4.09
CA LEU A 265 12.67 -12.48 -3.61
C LEU A 265 12.33 -11.27 -4.48
N LYS A 266 11.04 -11.07 -4.75
CA LYS A 266 10.49 -9.88 -5.42
C LYS A 266 10.15 -8.81 -4.38
N VAL A 267 10.03 -7.55 -4.84
CA VAL A 267 9.67 -6.43 -3.97
C VAL A 267 8.42 -5.73 -4.48
N VAL A 268 7.44 -5.55 -3.59
CA VAL A 268 6.20 -4.81 -3.83
C VAL A 268 6.31 -3.42 -3.23
N GLN A 269 6.12 -2.39 -4.04
CA GLN A 269 6.03 -1.00 -3.59
C GLN A 269 4.60 -0.67 -3.15
N ASP A 270 4.46 -0.07 -1.97
CA ASP A 270 3.22 0.55 -1.52
C ASP A 270 3.16 2.01 -1.95
N ALA A 271 2.11 2.39 -2.67
CA ALA A 271 1.93 3.71 -3.26
C ALA A 271 0.67 4.37 -2.74
N VAL A 272 0.77 5.64 -2.37
CA VAL A 272 -0.35 6.48 -1.94
C VAL A 272 -0.58 7.57 -2.98
N TYR A 273 -1.74 7.56 -3.62
CA TYR A 273 -2.11 8.57 -4.63
C TYR A 273 -3.25 9.47 -4.19
N ASN A 274 -4.07 9.00 -3.24
CA ASN A 274 -5.24 9.71 -2.77
C ASN A 274 -4.87 11.00 -2.03
N HIS A 275 -3.87 10.94 -1.17
CA HIS A 275 -3.51 12.03 -0.28
C HIS A 275 -1.99 12.14 -0.08
N VAL A 276 -1.56 13.21 0.58
CA VAL A 276 -0.19 13.42 1.07
C VAL A 276 -0.23 13.93 2.49
N GLY A 277 0.89 13.89 3.18
CA GLY A 277 1.01 14.54 4.49
C GLY A 277 0.88 16.07 4.38
N ASN A 278 0.24 16.71 5.35
CA ASN A 278 0.02 18.16 5.35
C ASN A 278 1.33 18.98 5.42
N THR A 279 2.45 18.34 5.72
CA THR A 279 3.78 18.94 5.69
C THR A 279 4.56 18.59 4.42
N HIS A 280 3.89 18.01 3.43
CA HIS A 280 4.48 17.79 2.12
C HIS A 280 5.02 19.09 1.53
N TRP A 281 6.21 19.06 0.94
CA TRP A 281 6.89 20.27 0.47
C TRP A 281 6.06 21.08 -0.54
N ILE A 282 5.30 20.42 -1.43
CA ILE A 282 4.40 21.10 -2.39
C ILE A 282 3.31 21.89 -1.67
N LEU A 283 2.82 21.41 -0.53
CA LEU A 283 1.74 22.08 0.23
C LEU A 283 2.22 23.31 0.97
N GLN A 284 3.53 23.44 1.21
CA GLN A 284 4.11 24.64 1.83
C GLN A 284 4.13 25.84 0.86
N ASP A 285 4.08 25.55 -0.45
CA ASP A 285 4.05 26.57 -1.51
C ASP A 285 3.29 25.97 -2.72
N LEU A 286 1.95 25.92 -2.65
CA LEU A 286 1.12 25.24 -3.65
C LEU A 286 1.30 25.81 -5.06
N PRO A 287 1.43 24.96 -6.10
CA PRO A 287 1.49 25.41 -7.50
C PRO A 287 0.21 26.14 -7.93
N MET A 288 -0.93 25.63 -7.48
CA MET A 288 -2.27 26.13 -7.77
C MET A 288 -3.27 25.58 -6.76
N LYS A 289 -4.36 26.31 -6.52
CA LYS A 289 -5.42 25.84 -5.58
C LYS A 289 -5.99 24.49 -5.96
N SER A 290 -6.17 24.25 -7.25
CA SER A 290 -6.71 22.98 -7.78
C SER A 290 -5.75 21.78 -7.68
N TRP A 291 -4.59 21.92 -7.03
CA TRP A 291 -3.71 20.80 -6.69
C TRP A 291 -4.35 19.82 -5.70
N LEU A 292 -5.16 20.39 -4.79
CA LEU A 292 -5.95 19.65 -3.82
C LEU A 292 -7.44 19.79 -4.12
N HIS A 293 -8.25 18.85 -3.68
CA HIS A 293 -9.69 19.06 -3.61
C HIS A 293 -10.02 20.10 -2.53
N GLN A 294 -10.81 21.11 -2.92
CA GLN A 294 -11.13 22.26 -2.09
C GLN A 294 -12.57 22.18 -1.57
N TRP A 295 -12.73 22.50 -0.28
CA TRP A 295 -14.02 22.60 0.39
C TRP A 295 -14.12 23.95 1.12
N PRO A 296 -15.32 24.54 1.27
CA PRO A 296 -15.49 25.78 2.04
C PRO A 296 -15.05 25.65 3.51
N THR A 297 -15.23 24.47 4.08
CA THR A 297 -14.74 24.06 5.40
C THR A 297 -14.16 22.67 5.28
N TYR A 298 -13.28 22.26 6.22
CA TYR A 298 -12.76 20.91 6.23
C TYR A 298 -13.89 19.88 6.10
N THR A 299 -13.78 19.02 5.10
CA THR A 299 -14.73 17.94 4.82
C THR A 299 -13.97 16.63 4.73
N GLN A 300 -14.28 15.71 5.62
CA GLN A 300 -13.70 14.38 5.66
C GLN A 300 -14.42 13.47 4.67
N THR A 301 -13.68 12.52 4.07
CA THR A 301 -14.31 11.46 3.27
C THR A 301 -15.31 10.65 4.11
N SER A 302 -16.34 10.14 3.48
CA SER A 302 -17.36 9.34 4.15
C SER A 302 -16.86 7.98 4.64
N TYR A 303 -15.69 7.53 4.16
CA TYR A 303 -15.18 6.16 4.30
C TYR A 303 -16.15 5.07 3.81
N LYS A 304 -17.12 5.45 2.95
CA LYS A 304 -18.11 4.53 2.37
C LYS A 304 -17.92 4.45 0.87
N GLN A 305 -17.64 3.28 0.34
CA GLN A 305 -17.49 3.09 -1.10
C GLN A 305 -18.83 3.02 -1.85
N GLN A 306 -19.91 2.65 -1.16
CA GLN A 306 -21.24 2.43 -1.76
C GLN A 306 -21.69 3.60 -2.65
N PRO A 307 -21.53 4.89 -2.29
CA PRO A 307 -21.93 5.99 -3.15
C PRO A 307 -21.30 5.95 -4.55
N ILE A 308 -20.15 5.31 -4.72
CA ILE A 308 -19.43 5.27 -6.01
C ILE A 308 -20.11 4.31 -6.99
N THR A 309 -20.54 3.15 -6.50
CA THR A 309 -21.15 2.07 -7.29
C THR A 309 -22.67 2.14 -7.34
N ASP A 310 -23.30 2.81 -6.36
CA ASP A 310 -24.75 2.92 -6.25
C ASP A 310 -25.33 3.83 -7.35
N PRO A 311 -26.21 3.33 -8.25
CA PRO A 311 -26.86 4.13 -9.28
C PRO A 311 -27.84 5.17 -8.72
N HIS A 312 -28.26 5.05 -7.47
CA HIS A 312 -29.20 5.92 -6.78
C HIS A 312 -28.52 6.94 -5.85
N ALA A 313 -27.20 6.88 -5.70
CA ALA A 313 -26.48 7.73 -4.76
C ALA A 313 -26.58 9.23 -5.15
N ALA A 314 -26.76 10.08 -4.14
CA ALA A 314 -26.68 11.51 -4.30
C ALA A 314 -25.28 11.95 -4.77
N GLN A 315 -25.21 12.95 -5.64
CA GLN A 315 -23.93 13.45 -6.17
C GLN A 315 -23.04 14.04 -5.05
N ILE A 316 -23.65 14.62 -4.03
CA ILE A 316 -22.88 15.14 -2.88
C ILE A 316 -22.19 14.03 -2.10
N ASP A 317 -22.84 12.86 -1.93
CA ASP A 317 -22.25 11.72 -1.23
C ASP A 317 -21.09 11.12 -2.03
N LYS A 318 -21.24 11.00 -3.36
CA LYS A 318 -20.14 10.61 -4.25
C LYS A 318 -18.96 11.57 -4.11
N ARG A 319 -19.23 12.88 -4.15
CA ARG A 319 -18.21 13.90 -4.01
C ARG A 319 -17.53 13.86 -2.65
N VAL A 320 -18.28 13.74 -1.56
CA VAL A 320 -17.70 13.64 -0.20
C VAL A 320 -16.82 12.39 -0.09
N THR A 321 -17.22 11.28 -0.70
CA THR A 321 -16.42 10.06 -0.69
C THR A 321 -15.11 10.21 -1.45
N LEU A 322 -15.13 10.82 -2.65
CA LEU A 322 -13.96 10.89 -3.54
C LEU A 322 -13.05 12.10 -3.26
N ASP A 323 -13.64 13.26 -2.97
CA ASP A 323 -12.91 14.51 -2.84
C ASP A 323 -12.70 14.92 -1.38
N GLY A 324 -13.31 14.22 -0.41
CA GLY A 324 -13.15 14.48 1.02
C GLY A 324 -11.77 14.06 1.51
N TRP A 325 -11.15 14.88 2.37
CA TRP A 325 -9.83 14.56 2.91
C TRP A 325 -9.89 13.32 3.81
N PHE A 326 -8.87 12.48 3.74
CA PHE A 326 -8.85 11.24 4.54
C PHE A 326 -8.91 11.54 6.04
N VAL A 327 -8.01 12.41 6.53
CA VAL A 327 -8.04 13.03 7.86
C VAL A 327 -7.50 14.46 7.74
N PRO A 328 -7.60 15.32 8.78
CA PRO A 328 -7.19 16.73 8.67
C PRO A 328 -5.72 16.94 8.26
N PHE A 329 -4.85 15.99 8.57
CA PHE A 329 -3.42 16.05 8.26
C PHE A 329 -3.02 15.21 7.03
N LEU A 330 -4.01 14.67 6.30
CA LEU A 330 -3.83 13.96 5.02
C LEU A 330 -4.76 14.58 3.96
N PRO A 331 -4.39 15.77 3.43
CA PRO A 331 -5.15 16.46 2.40
C PRO A 331 -5.21 15.68 1.10
N ASP A 332 -6.38 15.72 0.47
CA ASP A 332 -6.74 14.98 -0.72
C ASP A 332 -6.20 15.63 -1.99
N LEU A 333 -5.52 14.84 -2.83
CA LEU A 333 -4.95 15.27 -4.10
C LEU A 333 -5.99 15.24 -5.22
N ASN A 334 -6.09 16.31 -5.97
CA ASN A 334 -6.99 16.39 -7.12
C ASN A 334 -6.37 15.74 -8.37
N GLN A 335 -6.52 14.42 -8.54
CA GLN A 335 -5.99 13.67 -9.67
C GLN A 335 -6.68 14.01 -11.02
N GLN A 336 -7.80 14.76 -11.01
CA GLN A 336 -8.41 15.30 -12.24
C GLN A 336 -7.56 16.45 -12.81
N ASN A 337 -6.75 17.11 -11.97
CA ASN A 337 -5.77 18.09 -12.42
C ASN A 337 -4.64 17.37 -13.20
N PRO A 338 -4.40 17.75 -14.49
CA PRO A 338 -3.42 17.04 -15.31
C PRO A 338 -1.99 17.14 -14.79
N TYR A 339 -1.63 18.21 -14.07
CA TYR A 339 -0.30 18.34 -13.48
C TYR A 339 -0.11 17.41 -12.28
N VAL A 340 -1.13 17.26 -11.44
CA VAL A 340 -1.14 16.27 -10.34
C VAL A 340 -1.05 14.85 -10.91
N ALA A 341 -1.90 14.55 -11.89
CA ALA A 341 -1.93 13.24 -12.53
C ALA A 341 -0.57 12.85 -13.15
N ASN A 342 0.06 13.76 -13.89
CA ASN A 342 1.37 13.52 -14.50
C ASN A 342 2.45 13.34 -13.43
N TYR A 343 2.47 14.18 -12.40
CA TYR A 343 3.41 14.09 -11.29
C TYR A 343 3.37 12.71 -10.61
N LEU A 344 2.18 12.18 -10.35
CA LEU A 344 1.98 10.88 -9.71
C LEU A 344 2.33 9.71 -10.65
N ILE A 345 1.94 9.77 -11.94
CA ILE A 345 2.26 8.75 -12.94
C ILE A 345 3.78 8.66 -13.16
N GLU A 346 4.43 9.80 -13.29
CA GLU A 346 5.88 9.86 -13.48
C GLU A 346 6.64 9.38 -12.25
N ASN A 347 6.14 9.69 -11.04
CA ASN A 347 6.68 9.12 -9.81
C ASN A 347 6.56 7.60 -9.78
N ALA A 348 5.42 7.03 -10.17
CA ALA A 348 5.25 5.58 -10.23
C ALA A 348 6.28 4.91 -11.15
N ILE A 349 6.43 5.42 -12.37
CA ILE A 349 7.42 4.92 -13.34
C ILE A 349 8.84 5.11 -12.79
N TRP A 350 9.12 6.28 -12.20
CA TRP A 350 10.42 6.60 -11.62
C TRP A 350 10.81 5.62 -10.49
N CYS A 351 9.87 5.30 -9.60
CA CYS A 351 10.12 4.34 -8.52
C CYS A 351 10.47 2.95 -9.07
N VAL A 352 9.70 2.45 -10.05
CA VAL A 352 9.97 1.15 -10.66
C VAL A 352 11.34 1.13 -11.34
N GLU A 353 11.67 2.18 -12.11
CA GLU A 353 12.93 2.25 -12.85
C GLU A 353 14.12 2.48 -11.94
N ASN A 354 13.98 3.35 -10.93
CA ASN A 354 15.08 3.74 -10.04
C ASN A 354 15.46 2.65 -9.04
N PHE A 355 14.46 1.94 -8.51
CA PHE A 355 14.65 0.97 -7.44
C PHE A 355 14.63 -0.50 -7.91
N GLY A 356 13.98 -0.80 -9.04
CA GLY A 356 13.83 -2.18 -9.53
C GLY A 356 12.60 -2.90 -8.97
N ILE A 357 11.51 -2.18 -8.71
CA ILE A 357 10.28 -2.69 -8.11
C ILE A 357 9.59 -3.69 -9.03
N ASP A 358 9.00 -4.75 -8.46
CA ASP A 358 8.38 -5.86 -9.20
C ASP A 358 6.87 -5.78 -9.26
N ALA A 359 6.21 -5.28 -8.21
CA ALA A 359 4.77 -5.16 -8.15
C ALA A 359 4.35 -3.88 -7.41
N TRP A 360 3.10 -3.48 -7.58
CA TRP A 360 2.58 -2.19 -7.17
C TRP A 360 1.29 -2.35 -6.37
N ARG A 361 1.32 -2.08 -5.08
CA ARG A 361 0.14 -1.98 -4.21
C ARG A 361 -0.31 -0.53 -4.16
N ILE A 362 -1.59 -0.27 -4.30
CA ILE A 362 -2.14 1.08 -4.23
C ILE A 362 -3.06 1.20 -3.04
N ASP A 363 -2.66 2.10 -2.14
CA ASP A 363 -3.39 2.47 -0.95
C ASP A 363 -4.73 3.13 -1.28
N THR A 364 -5.75 2.86 -0.46
CA THR A 364 -7.07 3.51 -0.56
C THR A 364 -7.58 3.65 -2.00
N TYR A 365 -7.44 2.60 -2.81
CA TYR A 365 -7.71 2.62 -4.26
C TYR A 365 -9.08 3.16 -4.60
N MET A 366 -10.08 2.82 -3.81
CA MET A 366 -11.48 3.16 -4.06
C MET A 366 -11.79 4.65 -3.92
N TYR A 367 -10.96 5.44 -3.21
CA TYR A 367 -11.16 6.88 -3.02
C TYR A 367 -10.48 7.73 -4.10
N ASN A 368 -9.61 7.15 -4.93
CA ASN A 368 -8.95 7.85 -6.02
C ASN A 368 -9.89 8.11 -7.20
N ASP A 369 -9.62 9.13 -8.00
CA ASP A 369 -10.27 9.33 -9.30
C ASP A 369 -10.03 8.11 -10.20
N GLN A 370 -11.07 7.36 -10.53
CA GLN A 370 -10.97 6.10 -11.26
C GLN A 370 -10.45 6.27 -12.70
N PRO A 371 -10.81 7.32 -13.47
CA PRO A 371 -10.16 7.65 -14.73
C PRO A 371 -8.65 7.90 -14.62
N PHE A 372 -8.21 8.59 -13.57
CA PHE A 372 -6.77 8.74 -13.28
C PHE A 372 -6.12 7.39 -13.01
N MET A 373 -6.73 6.54 -12.18
CA MET A 373 -6.20 5.22 -11.87
C MET A 373 -6.00 4.38 -13.14
N ASN A 374 -6.98 4.40 -14.05
CA ASN A 374 -6.84 3.73 -15.34
C ASN A 374 -5.66 4.28 -16.17
N ARG A 375 -5.43 5.60 -16.17
CA ARG A 375 -4.27 6.20 -16.87
C ARG A 375 -2.95 5.78 -16.24
N CYS A 376 -2.86 5.80 -14.91
CA CYS A 376 -1.67 5.42 -14.16
C CYS A 376 -1.34 3.93 -14.37
N ASN A 377 -2.31 3.04 -14.22
CA ASN A 377 -2.16 1.62 -14.47
C ASN A 377 -1.74 1.34 -15.92
N ALA A 378 -2.36 2.02 -16.89
CA ALA A 378 -2.01 1.87 -18.31
C ALA A 378 -0.56 2.30 -18.58
N ALA A 379 -0.08 3.40 -17.98
CA ALA A 379 1.29 3.88 -18.13
C ALA A 379 2.31 2.88 -17.55
N LEU A 380 2.05 2.35 -16.36
CA LEU A 380 2.89 1.31 -15.74
C LEU A 380 2.93 0.03 -16.58
N LEU A 381 1.75 -0.47 -17.01
CA LEU A 381 1.64 -1.69 -17.82
C LEU A 381 2.25 -1.53 -19.21
N ALA A 382 2.20 -0.33 -19.78
CA ALA A 382 2.85 -0.05 -21.07
C ALA A 382 4.37 -0.14 -20.93
N GLU A 383 4.96 0.43 -19.88
CA GLU A 383 6.40 0.41 -19.65
C GLU A 383 6.88 -0.96 -19.14
N TYR A 384 6.14 -1.56 -18.20
CA TYR A 384 6.46 -2.83 -17.54
C TYR A 384 5.31 -3.84 -17.69
N PRO A 385 5.20 -4.55 -18.83
CA PRO A 385 4.02 -5.37 -19.16
C PRO A 385 3.73 -6.53 -18.20
N ARG A 386 4.71 -6.92 -17.38
CA ARG A 386 4.56 -8.00 -16.39
C ARG A 386 4.29 -7.50 -14.98
N ILE A 387 4.42 -6.18 -14.72
CA ILE A 387 4.16 -5.64 -13.40
C ILE A 387 2.76 -6.03 -12.93
N HIS A 388 2.63 -6.51 -11.71
CA HIS A 388 1.33 -6.75 -11.11
C HIS A 388 0.92 -5.52 -10.30
N ILE A 389 -0.30 -5.05 -10.54
CA ILE A 389 -0.88 -3.90 -9.85
C ILE A 389 -2.12 -4.40 -9.11
N PHE A 390 -2.18 -4.16 -7.81
CA PHE A 390 -3.33 -4.48 -6.98
C PHE A 390 -3.65 -3.35 -6.02
N GLY A 391 -4.93 -3.02 -5.91
CA GLY A 391 -5.41 -1.91 -5.09
C GLY A 391 -6.07 -2.40 -3.81
N GLU A 392 -6.04 -1.55 -2.82
CA GLU A 392 -6.83 -1.72 -1.62
C GLU A 392 -8.23 -1.14 -1.84
N SER A 393 -9.21 -2.03 -1.92
CA SER A 393 -10.62 -1.68 -1.94
C SER A 393 -11.32 -2.47 -0.85
N SER A 394 -11.39 -1.88 0.36
CA SER A 394 -11.98 -2.52 1.55
C SER A 394 -13.49 -2.59 1.42
N VAL A 395 -13.97 -3.62 0.73
CA VAL A 395 -15.39 -3.86 0.43
C VAL A 395 -15.77 -5.29 0.82
N THR A 396 -17.01 -5.48 1.24
CA THR A 396 -17.51 -6.76 1.79
C THR A 396 -18.35 -7.58 0.83
N ASN A 397 -18.56 -7.09 -0.40
CA ASN A 397 -19.32 -7.83 -1.40
C ASN A 397 -18.59 -7.90 -2.74
N VAL A 398 -18.86 -8.97 -3.48
CA VAL A 398 -18.14 -9.31 -4.71
C VAL A 398 -18.39 -8.32 -5.85
N VAL A 399 -19.56 -7.71 -5.92
CA VAL A 399 -19.92 -6.75 -6.99
C VAL A 399 -19.09 -5.48 -6.85
N ASP A 400 -18.99 -4.94 -5.64
CA ASP A 400 -18.17 -3.77 -5.35
C ASP A 400 -16.67 -4.05 -5.53
N GLN A 401 -16.18 -5.23 -5.10
CA GLN A 401 -14.78 -5.60 -5.32
C GLN A 401 -14.46 -5.73 -6.81
N ALA A 402 -15.37 -6.34 -7.58
CA ALA A 402 -15.21 -6.49 -9.02
C ALA A 402 -15.19 -5.15 -9.75
N TYR A 403 -15.94 -4.14 -9.28
CA TYR A 403 -15.95 -2.80 -9.88
C TYR A 403 -14.54 -2.21 -10.00
N TYR A 404 -13.70 -2.40 -9.00
CA TYR A 404 -12.33 -1.86 -8.95
C TYR A 404 -11.29 -2.71 -9.68
N THR A 405 -11.65 -3.85 -10.23
CA THR A 405 -10.74 -4.75 -10.95
C THR A 405 -11.21 -4.99 -12.38
N ARG A 406 -10.39 -5.61 -13.22
CA ARG A 406 -10.86 -6.15 -14.49
C ARG A 406 -11.94 -7.21 -14.22
N ASN A 407 -13.12 -7.00 -14.77
CA ASN A 407 -14.30 -7.82 -14.48
C ASN A 407 -15.14 -8.11 -15.73
N LYS A 408 -16.15 -8.97 -15.56
CA LYS A 408 -17.09 -9.39 -16.61
C LYS A 408 -18.47 -8.75 -16.45
N ILE A 409 -18.67 -7.90 -15.44
CA ILE A 409 -19.93 -7.19 -15.20
C ILE A 409 -20.01 -5.99 -16.13
N ASP A 410 -21.18 -5.66 -16.64
CA ASP A 410 -21.38 -4.51 -17.49
C ASP A 410 -21.58 -3.21 -16.69
N PHE A 411 -20.52 -2.78 -16.01
CA PHE A 411 -20.48 -1.47 -15.35
C PHE A 411 -20.27 -0.35 -16.38
N PRO A 412 -20.82 0.85 -16.12
CA PRO A 412 -20.53 2.04 -16.95
C PRO A 412 -19.05 2.41 -16.98
N PHE A 413 -18.33 2.21 -15.88
CA PHE A 413 -16.89 2.37 -15.79
C PHE A 413 -16.19 1.01 -15.87
N LYS A 414 -15.15 0.92 -16.66
CA LYS A 414 -14.33 -0.31 -16.81
C LYS A 414 -12.95 -0.09 -16.21
N SER A 415 -12.70 -0.69 -15.06
CA SER A 415 -11.38 -0.70 -14.45
C SER A 415 -10.40 -1.54 -15.27
N ASN A 416 -9.19 -1.02 -15.45
CA ASN A 416 -8.09 -1.78 -16.06
C ASN A 416 -7.12 -2.38 -15.03
N GLN A 417 -7.42 -2.28 -13.73
CA GLN A 417 -6.60 -2.84 -12.67
C GLN A 417 -6.55 -4.37 -12.76
N PRO A 418 -5.34 -4.98 -12.81
CA PRO A 418 -5.22 -6.43 -12.97
C PRO A 418 -5.76 -7.23 -11.79
N GLY A 419 -5.53 -6.76 -10.56
CA GLY A 419 -5.90 -7.44 -9.31
C GLY A 419 -6.30 -6.45 -8.21
N GLY A 420 -6.63 -6.97 -7.04
CA GLY A 420 -6.97 -6.21 -5.84
C GLY A 420 -6.74 -7.06 -4.60
N LEU A 421 -6.74 -6.46 -3.42
CA LEU A 421 -6.82 -7.19 -2.15
C LEU A 421 -8.20 -7.83 -2.04
N ASP A 422 -8.23 -9.12 -1.72
CA ASP A 422 -9.47 -9.92 -1.71
C ASP A 422 -10.14 -9.91 -0.34
N PHE A 423 -10.74 -8.77 0.01
CA PHE A 423 -11.50 -8.60 1.27
C PHE A 423 -12.74 -9.49 1.34
N VAL A 424 -13.32 -9.83 0.18
CA VAL A 424 -14.48 -10.72 0.13
C VAL A 424 -14.11 -12.13 0.56
N LEU A 425 -13.01 -12.66 0.02
CA LEU A 425 -12.53 -13.99 0.41
C LEU A 425 -11.98 -13.98 1.84
N GLU A 426 -11.27 -12.94 2.26
CA GLU A 426 -10.79 -12.78 3.64
C GLU A 426 -11.96 -12.86 4.63
N SER A 427 -13.02 -12.08 4.43
CA SER A 427 -14.22 -12.11 5.28
C SER A 427 -14.85 -13.48 5.32
N ALA A 428 -14.93 -14.18 4.18
CA ALA A 428 -15.49 -15.52 4.09
C ALA A 428 -14.64 -16.58 4.81
N LEU A 429 -13.31 -16.48 4.67
CA LEU A 429 -12.36 -17.36 5.37
C LEU A 429 -12.48 -17.18 6.90
N LEU A 430 -12.47 -15.93 7.37
CA LEU A 430 -12.60 -15.65 8.81
C LEU A 430 -13.98 -16.08 9.36
N ALA A 431 -15.06 -15.81 8.64
CA ALA A 431 -16.40 -16.25 9.05
C ALA A 431 -16.45 -17.78 9.20
N GLY A 432 -15.99 -18.51 8.18
CA GLY A 432 -15.96 -19.97 8.22
C GLY A 432 -15.09 -20.51 9.35
N LEU A 433 -13.92 -19.91 9.59
CA LEU A 433 -12.99 -20.35 10.64
C LEU A 433 -13.49 -20.06 12.05
N LYS A 434 -14.18 -18.94 12.28
CA LYS A 434 -14.80 -18.63 13.58
C LYS A 434 -15.80 -19.71 14.01
N GLU A 435 -16.53 -20.25 13.06
CA GLU A 435 -17.57 -21.25 13.27
C GLU A 435 -17.04 -22.69 13.40
N VAL A 436 -15.77 -22.96 13.08
CA VAL A 436 -15.15 -24.29 13.25
C VAL A 436 -15.29 -24.77 14.69
N GLY A 437 -15.77 -26.01 14.85
CA GLY A 437 -16.02 -26.66 16.16
C GLY A 437 -17.28 -26.15 16.88
N THR A 438 -18.15 -25.41 16.18
CA THR A 438 -19.44 -24.94 16.71
C THR A 438 -20.61 -25.57 15.95
N PRO A 439 -21.85 -25.52 16.44
CA PRO A 439 -23.02 -25.98 15.69
C PRO A 439 -23.21 -25.27 14.35
N ALA A 440 -22.75 -24.01 14.22
CA ALA A 440 -22.83 -23.26 12.97
C ALA A 440 -21.97 -23.88 11.85
N ALA A 441 -20.93 -24.64 12.18
CA ALA A 441 -20.10 -25.33 11.19
C ALA A 441 -20.88 -26.27 10.25
N THR A 442 -22.03 -26.78 10.70
CA THR A 442 -22.93 -27.66 9.94
C THR A 442 -24.21 -26.96 9.50
N GLY A 443 -24.33 -25.65 9.75
CA GLY A 443 -25.51 -24.86 9.38
C GLY A 443 -25.66 -24.70 7.86
N TRP A 444 -26.86 -24.34 7.42
CA TRP A 444 -27.16 -24.12 6.00
C TRP A 444 -26.24 -23.12 5.32
N ASP A 445 -25.95 -22.00 5.98
CA ASP A 445 -25.10 -20.91 5.47
C ASP A 445 -23.79 -20.78 6.26
N GLY A 446 -23.47 -21.74 7.14
CA GLY A 446 -22.38 -21.64 8.10
C GLY A 446 -21.12 -22.43 7.73
N GLY A 447 -20.09 -22.24 8.53
CA GLY A 447 -18.82 -22.94 8.40
C GLY A 447 -18.16 -22.76 7.03
N PRO A 448 -17.77 -23.86 6.37
CA PRO A 448 -17.08 -23.80 5.09
C PRO A 448 -17.97 -23.30 3.94
N GLN A 449 -19.30 -23.17 4.15
CA GLN A 449 -20.21 -22.64 3.15
C GLN A 449 -19.87 -21.19 2.79
N HIS A 450 -19.38 -20.39 3.73
CA HIS A 450 -18.89 -19.03 3.46
C HIS A 450 -17.80 -19.03 2.39
N VAL A 451 -16.81 -19.92 2.52
CA VAL A 451 -15.69 -20.04 1.56
C VAL A 451 -16.18 -20.53 0.20
N TYR A 452 -17.04 -21.56 0.20
CA TYR A 452 -17.65 -22.08 -1.02
C TYR A 452 -18.39 -21.00 -1.80
N GLN A 453 -19.21 -20.18 -1.13
CA GLN A 453 -19.99 -19.11 -1.75
C GLN A 453 -19.10 -18.00 -2.31
N ALA A 454 -18.05 -17.59 -1.58
CA ALA A 454 -17.12 -16.58 -2.06
C ALA A 454 -16.41 -17.03 -3.35
N LEU A 455 -15.90 -18.26 -3.38
CA LEU A 455 -15.23 -18.83 -4.56
C LEU A 455 -16.20 -19.10 -5.72
N ALA A 456 -17.47 -19.45 -5.44
CA ALA A 456 -18.49 -19.63 -6.48
C ALA A 456 -18.78 -18.34 -7.27
N GLN A 457 -18.46 -17.17 -6.72
CA GLN A 457 -18.65 -15.86 -7.35
C GLN A 457 -17.46 -15.42 -8.22
N ASP A 458 -16.41 -16.23 -8.35
CA ASP A 458 -15.23 -15.93 -9.17
C ASP A 458 -15.56 -15.66 -10.66
N ALA A 459 -16.73 -16.09 -11.12
CA ALA A 459 -17.22 -15.83 -12.48
C ALA A 459 -17.31 -14.34 -12.84
N VAL A 460 -17.41 -13.42 -11.86
CA VAL A 460 -17.51 -11.97 -12.10
C VAL A 460 -16.16 -11.35 -12.45
N TYR A 461 -15.04 -11.92 -11.98
CA TYR A 461 -13.69 -11.40 -12.27
C TYR A 461 -13.23 -11.85 -13.65
N GLN A 462 -12.41 -11.04 -14.31
CA GLN A 462 -11.75 -11.48 -15.54
C GLN A 462 -10.77 -12.62 -15.26
N ASP A 463 -9.99 -12.48 -14.17
CA ASP A 463 -9.02 -13.47 -13.71
C ASP A 463 -8.91 -13.41 -12.17
N PRO A 464 -9.62 -14.28 -11.44
CA PRO A 464 -9.58 -14.28 -9.97
C PRO A 464 -8.21 -14.70 -9.40
N THR A 465 -7.33 -15.31 -10.19
CA THR A 465 -5.98 -15.68 -9.75
C THR A 465 -5.06 -14.46 -9.54
N LYS A 466 -5.50 -13.28 -9.99
CA LYS A 466 -4.81 -12.00 -9.80
C LYS A 466 -5.17 -11.28 -8.50
N LEU A 467 -6.14 -11.77 -7.75
CA LEU A 467 -6.49 -11.20 -6.45
C LEU A 467 -5.45 -11.63 -5.41
N VAL A 468 -5.06 -10.71 -4.54
CA VAL A 468 -4.15 -10.97 -3.42
C VAL A 468 -4.99 -11.36 -2.21
N THR A 469 -4.85 -12.60 -1.77
CA THR A 469 -5.61 -13.20 -0.67
C THR A 469 -4.85 -13.10 0.66
N PHE A 470 -5.55 -12.91 1.76
CA PHE A 470 -4.93 -12.74 3.07
C PHE A 470 -5.89 -13.14 4.20
N LEU A 471 -5.39 -13.26 5.44
CA LEU A 471 -6.17 -13.55 6.64
C LEU A 471 -6.11 -12.42 7.67
N ASP A 472 -5.06 -11.61 7.63
CA ASP A 472 -4.87 -10.38 8.39
C ASP A 472 -3.94 -9.43 7.65
N ASN A 473 -3.91 -8.18 8.10
CA ASN A 473 -2.98 -7.15 7.65
C ASN A 473 -2.75 -6.10 8.76
N HIS A 474 -2.05 -5.03 8.44
CA HIS A 474 -1.71 -3.96 9.41
C HIS A 474 -2.90 -3.09 9.85
N ASP A 475 -4.08 -3.26 9.24
CA ASP A 475 -5.32 -2.53 9.55
C ASP A 475 -6.42 -3.39 10.15
N HIS A 476 -6.21 -4.71 10.21
CA HIS A 476 -7.15 -5.69 10.74
C HIS A 476 -6.66 -6.29 12.06
N ASN A 477 -7.57 -6.93 12.79
CA ASN A 477 -7.20 -7.78 13.92
C ASN A 477 -6.22 -8.87 13.45
N ARG A 478 -5.29 -9.24 14.32
CA ARG A 478 -4.41 -10.38 14.03
C ARG A 478 -5.21 -11.66 13.84
N PHE A 479 -4.86 -12.44 12.83
CA PHE A 479 -5.54 -13.67 12.45
C PHE A 479 -5.77 -14.60 13.64
N LEU A 480 -4.73 -14.88 14.43
CA LEU A 480 -4.82 -15.77 15.58
C LEU A 480 -5.85 -15.28 16.62
N SER A 481 -5.97 -13.95 16.82
CA SER A 481 -6.96 -13.37 17.73
C SER A 481 -8.40 -13.56 17.23
N GLU A 482 -8.61 -13.40 15.91
CA GLU A 482 -9.92 -13.55 15.28
C GLU A 482 -10.50 -14.97 15.43
N ILE A 483 -9.63 -15.98 15.48
CA ILE A 483 -10.02 -17.38 15.59
C ILE A 483 -9.90 -17.95 17.02
N GLY A 484 -9.70 -17.08 18.03
CA GLY A 484 -9.71 -17.46 19.44
C GLY A 484 -8.47 -18.21 19.93
N ASP A 485 -7.29 -17.93 19.36
CA ASP A 485 -6.00 -18.56 19.73
C ASP A 485 -5.99 -20.09 19.52
N ASP A 486 -6.79 -20.59 18.57
CA ASP A 486 -6.92 -22.01 18.24
C ASP A 486 -5.95 -22.40 17.12
N LEU A 487 -4.97 -23.27 17.40
CA LEU A 487 -3.94 -23.68 16.44
C LEU A 487 -4.48 -24.56 15.32
N ASP A 488 -5.56 -25.31 15.55
CA ASP A 488 -6.18 -26.15 14.51
C ASP A 488 -6.90 -25.27 13.49
N LYS A 489 -7.64 -24.26 13.96
CA LYS A 489 -8.24 -23.23 13.10
C LYS A 489 -7.17 -22.45 12.33
N TYR A 490 -6.05 -22.12 13.00
CA TYR A 490 -4.91 -21.43 12.37
C TYR A 490 -4.36 -22.25 11.19
N LYS A 491 -4.07 -23.54 11.41
CA LYS A 491 -3.58 -24.44 10.36
C LYS A 491 -4.59 -24.60 9.22
N MET A 492 -5.88 -24.71 9.55
CA MET A 492 -6.97 -24.79 8.55
C MET A 492 -7.02 -23.52 7.68
N GLY A 493 -6.96 -22.34 8.30
CA GLY A 493 -6.98 -21.06 7.58
C GLY A 493 -5.79 -20.90 6.64
N LEU A 494 -4.59 -21.25 7.08
CA LEU A 494 -3.40 -21.23 6.23
C LEU A 494 -3.47 -22.28 5.11
N THR A 495 -4.07 -23.44 5.38
CA THR A 495 -4.32 -24.43 4.33
C THR A 495 -5.22 -23.84 3.25
N TRP A 496 -6.33 -23.20 3.62
CA TRP A 496 -7.21 -22.57 2.66
C TRP A 496 -6.52 -21.40 1.93
N LEU A 497 -5.78 -20.55 2.64
CA LEU A 497 -5.05 -19.42 2.04
C LEU A 497 -4.07 -19.88 0.96
N LEU A 498 -3.26 -20.91 1.23
CA LEU A 498 -2.17 -21.35 0.36
C LEU A 498 -2.60 -22.39 -0.69
N THR A 499 -3.84 -22.88 -0.67
CA THR A 499 -4.31 -23.90 -1.62
C THR A 499 -5.53 -23.51 -2.43
N THR A 500 -6.24 -22.46 -2.07
CA THR A 500 -7.30 -21.86 -2.91
C THR A 500 -6.69 -21.10 -4.09
N ARG A 501 -7.44 -20.27 -4.78
CA ARG A 501 -6.96 -19.43 -5.87
C ARG A 501 -6.46 -18.08 -5.34
N GLY A 502 -5.66 -17.35 -6.13
CA GLY A 502 -5.15 -16.03 -5.82
C GLY A 502 -3.67 -16.02 -5.47
N ILE A 503 -3.18 -14.87 -5.04
CA ILE A 503 -1.79 -14.66 -4.63
C ILE A 503 -1.79 -14.55 -3.11
N PRO A 504 -1.34 -15.57 -2.36
CA PRO A 504 -1.38 -15.55 -0.91
C PRO A 504 -0.46 -14.47 -0.32
N CYS A 505 -0.96 -13.76 0.68
CA CYS A 505 -0.23 -12.75 1.45
C CYS A 505 -0.37 -13.03 2.94
N MET A 506 0.73 -12.94 3.66
CA MET A 506 0.79 -13.10 5.12
C MET A 506 1.35 -11.82 5.76
N TYR A 507 0.75 -11.40 6.84
CA TYR A 507 1.24 -10.28 7.65
C TYR A 507 2.35 -10.74 8.61
N TYR A 508 3.40 -9.92 8.79
CA TYR A 508 4.56 -10.30 9.62
C TYR A 508 4.16 -10.75 11.02
N GLY A 509 4.82 -11.79 11.49
CA GLY A 509 4.60 -12.35 12.81
C GLY A 509 3.40 -13.31 12.92
N THR A 510 2.57 -13.45 11.87
CA THR A 510 1.50 -14.45 11.84
C THR A 510 2.11 -15.86 11.93
N GLU A 511 3.26 -16.10 11.31
CA GLU A 511 4.00 -17.37 11.34
C GLU A 511 4.57 -17.74 12.72
N ILE A 512 4.68 -16.79 13.61
CA ILE A 512 5.11 -16.98 15.01
C ILE A 512 3.98 -16.70 16.00
N LEU A 513 2.74 -16.76 15.54
CA LEU A 513 1.54 -16.65 16.37
C LEU A 513 1.37 -15.30 17.09
N MET A 514 1.86 -14.21 16.49
CA MET A 514 1.55 -12.87 17.01
C MET A 514 0.04 -12.64 17.01
N LYS A 515 -0.47 -12.08 18.09
CA LYS A 515 -1.90 -11.85 18.31
C LYS A 515 -2.13 -10.47 18.92
N ASN A 516 -3.23 -9.87 18.59
CA ASN A 516 -3.87 -8.73 19.25
C ASN A 516 -5.14 -8.35 18.49
N PHE A 517 -6.03 -7.64 19.15
CA PHE A 517 -7.14 -6.95 18.52
C PHE A 517 -6.76 -5.50 18.22
N LYS A 518 -7.37 -4.93 17.18
CA LYS A 518 -7.18 -3.53 16.80
C LYS A 518 -7.76 -2.55 17.81
N ASP A 519 -8.78 -2.95 18.55
CA ASP A 519 -9.37 -2.14 19.62
C ASP A 519 -8.51 -2.25 20.91
N PRO A 520 -8.18 -1.14 21.59
CA PRO A 520 -8.64 0.24 21.39
C PRO A 520 -7.90 1.04 20.29
N THR A 521 -6.86 0.50 19.69
CA THR A 521 -6.08 1.21 18.67
C THR A 521 -5.34 0.24 17.74
N ASP A 522 -5.13 0.66 16.50
CA ASP A 522 -4.37 -0.07 15.47
C ASP A 522 -2.90 -0.34 15.86
N ALA A 523 -2.32 0.45 16.77
CA ALA A 523 -0.97 0.21 17.30
C ALA A 523 -0.84 -1.17 17.96
N GLU A 524 -1.94 -1.75 18.46
CA GLU A 524 -1.95 -3.07 19.09
C GLU A 524 -1.64 -4.20 18.10
N VAL A 525 -2.06 -4.07 16.88
CA VAL A 525 -1.78 -5.08 15.82
C VAL A 525 -0.48 -4.81 15.07
N ARG A 526 0.20 -3.68 15.38
CA ARG A 526 1.44 -3.21 14.75
C ARG A 526 2.65 -3.28 15.71
N ARG A 527 2.69 -4.29 16.58
CA ARG A 527 3.78 -4.50 17.55
C ARG A 527 5.05 -4.95 16.84
N ASP A 528 6.21 -4.70 17.46
CA ASP A 528 7.51 -5.13 16.96
C ASP A 528 7.58 -6.64 16.74
N PHE A 529 8.33 -7.05 15.69
CA PHE A 529 8.74 -8.45 15.57
C PHE A 529 9.81 -8.76 16.63
N PRO A 530 9.60 -9.73 17.53
CA PRO A 530 10.53 -10.01 18.61
C PRO A 530 11.89 -10.53 18.10
N GLY A 531 12.97 -9.87 18.47
CA GLY A 531 14.33 -10.17 18.01
C GLY A 531 14.79 -9.27 16.86
N GLY A 532 14.00 -8.23 16.52
CA GLY A 532 14.38 -7.27 15.49
C GLY A 532 15.40 -6.22 15.92
N TRP A 533 15.64 -6.04 17.21
CA TRP A 533 16.54 -5.01 17.73
C TRP A 533 17.69 -5.57 18.54
N PRO A 534 18.87 -4.93 18.50
CA PRO A 534 19.95 -5.27 19.41
C PRO A 534 19.50 -5.20 20.88
N GLY A 535 19.75 -6.27 21.63
CA GLY A 535 19.40 -6.36 23.04
C GLY A 535 18.00 -6.88 23.34
N ASP A 536 17.21 -7.27 22.33
CA ASP A 536 15.97 -7.99 22.54
C ASP A 536 16.21 -9.29 23.30
N LYS A 537 15.34 -9.61 24.27
CA LYS A 537 15.47 -10.81 25.12
C LYS A 537 15.18 -12.12 24.36
N GLU A 538 14.38 -12.02 23.32
CA GLU A 538 13.96 -13.14 22.48
C GLU A 538 14.29 -12.82 21.01
N ASP A 539 14.72 -13.84 20.27
CA ASP A 539 14.96 -13.73 18.82
C ASP A 539 14.08 -14.77 18.09
N LYS A 540 12.86 -14.38 17.73
CA LYS A 540 11.92 -15.26 17.04
C LYS A 540 12.28 -15.51 15.56
N PHE A 541 13.29 -14.83 15.02
CA PHE A 541 13.88 -15.17 13.73
C PHE A 541 14.59 -16.52 13.77
N THR A 542 14.94 -17.04 14.96
CA THR A 542 15.62 -18.33 15.15
C THR A 542 14.71 -19.37 15.77
N ALA A 543 14.92 -20.65 15.44
CA ALA A 543 14.17 -21.74 16.05
C ALA A 543 14.38 -21.83 17.58
N ALA A 544 15.56 -21.47 18.06
CA ALA A 544 15.88 -21.48 19.49
C ALA A 544 15.15 -20.37 20.27
N GLY A 545 14.85 -19.25 19.61
CA GLY A 545 14.10 -18.15 20.24
C GLY A 545 12.59 -18.33 20.21
N ARG A 546 12.08 -19.26 19.39
CA ARG A 546 10.66 -19.61 19.32
C ARG A 546 10.28 -20.66 20.36
N THR A 547 9.08 -20.58 20.91
CA THR A 547 8.48 -21.65 21.70
C THR A 547 8.19 -22.88 20.83
N ALA A 548 7.90 -24.03 21.44
CA ALA A 548 7.51 -25.23 20.71
C ALA A 548 6.28 -24.99 19.82
N ARG A 549 5.27 -24.26 20.32
CA ARG A 549 4.05 -23.91 19.58
C ARG A 549 4.32 -22.96 18.40
N GLU A 550 5.21 -22.00 18.58
CA GLU A 550 5.62 -21.09 17.50
C GLU A 550 6.46 -21.81 16.43
N ASN A 551 7.33 -22.72 16.83
CA ASN A 551 8.05 -23.56 15.88
C ASN A 551 7.09 -24.47 15.09
N GLU A 552 6.09 -25.06 15.74
CA GLU A 552 5.07 -25.86 15.07
C GLU A 552 4.31 -25.04 14.02
N ALA A 553 3.92 -23.79 14.33
CA ALA A 553 3.27 -22.88 13.41
C ALA A 553 4.19 -22.49 12.25
N PHE A 554 5.43 -22.10 12.54
CA PHE A 554 6.43 -21.75 11.54
C PHE A 554 6.70 -22.90 10.57
N ASP A 555 6.93 -24.10 11.09
CA ASP A 555 7.22 -25.29 10.27
C ASP A 555 6.02 -25.70 9.42
N PHE A 556 4.80 -25.52 9.92
CA PHE A 556 3.58 -25.72 9.15
C PHE A 556 3.50 -24.76 7.95
N VAL A 557 3.70 -23.45 8.19
CA VAL A 557 3.74 -22.44 7.12
C VAL A 557 4.83 -22.78 6.11
N LYS A 558 6.05 -23.02 6.57
CA LYS A 558 7.21 -23.34 5.73
C LYS A 558 6.95 -24.54 4.81
N LYS A 559 6.40 -25.63 5.36
CA LYS A 559 6.07 -26.83 4.56
C LYS A 559 5.04 -26.52 3.48
N LEU A 560 3.96 -25.84 3.86
CA LEU A 560 2.86 -25.57 2.93
C LEU A 560 3.25 -24.51 1.89
N ALA A 561 3.96 -23.45 2.28
CA ALA A 561 4.46 -22.43 1.37
C ALA A 561 5.50 -22.99 0.39
N THR A 562 6.39 -23.87 0.86
CA THR A 562 7.34 -24.58 0.00
C THR A 562 6.60 -25.47 -1.01
N TYR A 563 5.60 -26.23 -0.56
CA TYR A 563 4.78 -27.06 -1.45
C TYR A 563 4.03 -26.19 -2.47
N HIS A 564 3.42 -25.08 -2.02
CA HIS A 564 2.76 -24.12 -2.91
C HIS A 564 3.73 -23.62 -3.98
N ARG A 565 4.90 -23.11 -3.60
CA ARG A 565 5.92 -22.59 -4.54
C ARG A 565 6.35 -23.63 -5.58
N ASP A 566 6.53 -24.88 -5.18
CA ASP A 566 7.13 -25.92 -6.02
C ASP A 566 6.09 -26.66 -6.89
N HIS A 567 4.78 -26.44 -6.69
CA HIS A 567 3.71 -27.17 -7.38
C HIS A 567 2.80 -26.27 -8.20
N LYS A 568 3.08 -26.21 -9.51
CA LYS A 568 2.35 -25.37 -10.49
C LYS A 568 0.84 -25.57 -10.45
N VAL A 569 0.35 -26.74 -10.12
CA VAL A 569 -1.08 -27.05 -9.97
C VAL A 569 -1.80 -26.13 -8.96
N LEU A 570 -1.08 -25.59 -7.97
CA LEU A 570 -1.61 -24.60 -7.02
C LEU A 570 -1.57 -23.16 -7.57
N HIS A 571 -0.85 -22.90 -8.65
CA HIS A 571 -0.75 -21.58 -9.27
C HIS A 571 -1.82 -21.40 -10.34
N ASP A 572 -1.67 -22.11 -11.44
CA ASP A 572 -2.48 -21.99 -12.66
C ASP A 572 -3.55 -23.07 -12.78
N GLY A 573 -3.52 -24.09 -11.88
CA GLY A 573 -4.46 -25.21 -11.91
C GLY A 573 -5.90 -24.75 -11.69
N LYS A 574 -6.83 -25.46 -12.33
CA LYS A 574 -8.26 -25.24 -12.13
C LYS A 574 -8.67 -25.58 -10.69
N LEU A 575 -9.64 -24.84 -10.18
CA LEU A 575 -10.34 -25.15 -8.94
C LEU A 575 -11.65 -25.89 -9.26
N MET A 576 -11.88 -27.00 -8.56
CA MET A 576 -13.19 -27.68 -8.52
C MET A 576 -13.56 -27.86 -7.07
N GLN A 577 -14.67 -27.31 -6.65
CA GLN A 577 -15.16 -27.43 -5.27
C GLN A 577 -16.47 -28.19 -5.21
N TYR A 578 -16.65 -28.95 -4.15
CA TYR A 578 -17.87 -29.67 -3.85
C TYR A 578 -18.64 -28.96 -2.74
N LEU A 579 -19.95 -28.93 -2.87
CA LEU A 579 -20.83 -28.31 -1.87
C LEU A 579 -20.52 -28.88 -0.47
N PRO A 580 -20.24 -28.05 0.53
CA PRO A 580 -19.99 -28.53 1.89
C PRO A 580 -21.20 -29.28 2.44
N GLU A 581 -20.97 -30.39 3.12
CA GLU A 581 -21.99 -31.20 3.76
C GLU A 581 -21.55 -31.62 5.17
N ASN A 582 -22.41 -31.42 6.15
CA ASN A 582 -22.14 -31.80 7.55
C ASN A 582 -20.81 -31.25 8.09
N GLY A 583 -20.41 -30.05 7.70
CA GLY A 583 -19.14 -29.43 8.08
C GLY A 583 -17.92 -29.99 7.36
N LEU A 584 -18.10 -30.86 6.38
CA LEU A 584 -17.02 -31.38 5.54
C LEU A 584 -16.96 -30.60 4.23
N TYR A 585 -15.79 -30.10 3.88
CA TYR A 585 -15.56 -29.35 2.66
C TYR A 585 -14.41 -29.92 1.87
N VAL A 586 -14.66 -30.19 0.57
CA VAL A 586 -13.66 -30.76 -0.34
C VAL A 586 -13.58 -29.93 -1.60
N TYR A 587 -12.34 -29.61 -1.99
CA TYR A 587 -12.03 -29.05 -3.29
C TYR A 587 -10.75 -29.63 -3.87
N PHE A 588 -10.58 -29.45 -5.17
CA PHE A 588 -9.42 -29.91 -5.92
C PHE A 588 -8.76 -28.75 -6.64
N ARG A 589 -7.44 -28.78 -6.67
CA ARG A 589 -6.63 -28.04 -7.64
C ARG A 589 -6.07 -29.06 -8.62
N TYR A 590 -6.22 -28.80 -9.90
CA TYR A 590 -5.82 -29.78 -10.92
C TYR A 590 -5.45 -29.15 -12.27
N ASP A 591 -4.48 -29.75 -12.93
CA ASP A 591 -4.07 -29.48 -14.30
C ASP A 591 -3.43 -30.73 -14.93
N ALA A 592 -2.67 -30.55 -16.03
CA ALA A 592 -1.94 -31.65 -16.67
C ALA A 592 -0.76 -32.16 -15.84
N THR A 593 -0.28 -31.39 -14.86
CA THR A 593 0.91 -31.74 -14.03
C THR A 593 0.53 -32.55 -12.80
N GLY A 594 -0.71 -32.42 -12.30
CA GLY A 594 -1.12 -33.11 -11.08
C GLY A 594 -2.53 -32.80 -10.62
N THR A 595 -2.91 -33.45 -9.54
CA THR A 595 -4.17 -33.23 -8.82
C THR A 595 -3.92 -33.21 -7.33
N VAL A 596 -4.31 -32.14 -6.69
CA VAL A 596 -4.27 -31.96 -5.22
C VAL A 596 -5.71 -31.90 -4.72
N MET A 597 -6.04 -32.75 -3.76
CA MET A 597 -7.30 -32.74 -3.03
C MET A 597 -7.09 -32.09 -1.67
N VAL A 598 -7.92 -31.12 -1.34
CA VAL A 598 -7.99 -30.56 0.00
C VAL A 598 -9.31 -30.95 0.62
N ALA A 599 -9.25 -31.62 1.79
CA ALA A 599 -10.42 -32.06 2.53
C ALA A 599 -10.37 -31.49 3.96
N SER A 600 -11.41 -30.77 4.34
CA SER A 600 -11.53 -30.11 5.65
C SER A 600 -12.69 -30.69 6.44
N ASN A 601 -12.45 -30.92 7.72
CA ASN A 601 -13.48 -31.22 8.71
C ASN A 601 -13.56 -30.05 9.69
N THR A 602 -14.61 -29.24 9.59
CA THR A 602 -14.82 -28.07 10.45
C THR A 602 -15.58 -28.37 11.73
N THR A 603 -15.93 -29.64 11.99
CA THR A 603 -16.64 -30.04 13.19
C THR A 603 -15.70 -30.36 14.37
N ASP A 604 -16.26 -30.49 15.56
CA ASP A 604 -15.56 -30.87 16.80
C ASP A 604 -15.38 -32.39 16.98
N LYS A 605 -15.77 -33.18 15.97
CA LYS A 605 -15.68 -34.64 15.98
C LYS A 605 -14.94 -35.16 14.75
N ALA A 606 -14.23 -36.27 14.93
CA ALA A 606 -13.63 -36.97 13.80
C ALA A 606 -14.74 -37.45 12.84
N ALA A 607 -14.46 -37.41 11.55
CA ALA A 607 -15.41 -37.80 10.51
C ALA A 607 -14.76 -38.78 9.52
N THR A 608 -15.56 -39.73 9.05
CA THR A 608 -15.22 -40.58 7.93
C THR A 608 -15.82 -40.00 6.66
N LEU A 609 -14.98 -39.69 5.67
CA LEU A 609 -15.36 -39.11 4.40
C LEU A 609 -15.29 -40.16 3.29
N PRO A 610 -16.43 -40.72 2.82
CA PRO A 610 -16.47 -41.56 1.63
C PRO A 610 -16.13 -40.73 0.39
N THR A 611 -15.19 -41.20 -0.42
CA THR A 611 -14.71 -40.41 -1.57
C THR A 611 -15.47 -40.67 -2.88
N ALA A 612 -16.39 -41.63 -2.90
CA ALA A 612 -17.19 -41.96 -4.09
C ALA A 612 -17.90 -40.74 -4.71
N ARG A 613 -18.34 -39.79 -3.88
CA ARG A 613 -18.95 -38.53 -4.30
C ARG A 613 -18.00 -37.68 -5.19
N PHE A 614 -16.70 -37.83 -5.00
CA PHE A 614 -15.68 -37.03 -5.68
C PHE A 614 -15.09 -37.72 -6.93
N ALA A 615 -15.74 -38.79 -7.40
CA ALA A 615 -15.27 -39.59 -8.54
C ALA A 615 -15.04 -38.75 -9.81
N GLU A 616 -15.77 -37.66 -10.03
CA GLU A 616 -15.56 -36.75 -11.13
C GLU A 616 -14.11 -36.26 -11.24
N ARG A 617 -13.41 -36.13 -10.09
CA ARG A 617 -12.01 -35.70 -10.06
C ARG A 617 -11.04 -36.73 -9.49
N ALA A 618 -11.51 -37.61 -8.61
CA ALA A 618 -10.68 -38.59 -7.95
C ALA A 618 -10.59 -39.94 -8.71
N ALA A 619 -11.44 -40.20 -9.70
CA ALA A 619 -11.40 -41.44 -10.46
C ALA A 619 -10.03 -41.62 -11.18
N GLY A 620 -9.50 -42.85 -11.09
CA GLY A 620 -8.20 -43.21 -11.70
C GLY A 620 -6.99 -42.94 -10.81
N PHE A 621 -7.15 -42.36 -9.61
CA PHE A 621 -6.15 -42.30 -8.57
C PHE A 621 -6.42 -43.40 -7.54
N THR A 622 -5.36 -44.10 -7.14
CA THR A 622 -5.49 -45.22 -6.19
C THR A 622 -4.80 -44.91 -4.86
N LYS A 623 -3.90 -43.96 -4.84
CA LYS A 623 -3.05 -43.58 -3.70
C LYS A 623 -3.06 -42.08 -3.51
N ALA A 624 -2.65 -41.63 -2.34
CA ALA A 624 -2.31 -40.22 -2.10
C ALA A 624 -1.12 -40.11 -1.16
N ARG A 625 -0.47 -38.93 -1.22
CA ARG A 625 0.52 -38.51 -0.25
C ARG A 625 0.00 -37.30 0.51
N ASN A 626 -0.05 -37.37 1.83
CA ASN A 626 -0.33 -36.20 2.65
C ASN A 626 0.87 -35.25 2.60
N VAL A 627 0.66 -34.06 2.10
CA VAL A 627 1.71 -33.04 1.87
C VAL A 627 2.37 -32.62 3.19
N LEU A 628 1.60 -32.51 4.27
CA LEU A 628 2.07 -31.99 5.55
C LEU A 628 2.81 -33.05 6.39
N THR A 629 2.33 -34.29 6.39
CA THR A 629 2.93 -35.38 7.17
C THR A 629 3.91 -36.24 6.35
N GLY A 630 3.79 -36.21 5.03
CA GLY A 630 4.52 -37.13 4.13
C GLY A 630 3.95 -38.54 4.09
N GLU A 631 2.90 -38.82 4.82
CA GLU A 631 2.27 -40.15 4.89
C GLU A 631 1.65 -40.54 3.55
N SER A 632 1.85 -41.80 3.17
CA SER A 632 1.25 -42.38 1.98
C SER A 632 -0.05 -43.11 2.33
N LEU A 633 -1.12 -42.76 1.68
CA LEU A 633 -2.43 -43.40 1.80
C LEU A 633 -2.55 -44.44 0.68
N GLY A 634 -2.64 -45.73 1.04
CA GLY A 634 -2.75 -46.84 0.08
C GLY A 634 -4.17 -47.06 -0.46
N SER A 635 -5.16 -46.40 0.05
CA SER A 635 -6.55 -46.42 -0.44
C SER A 635 -7.18 -45.04 -0.30
N LEU A 636 -7.94 -44.67 -1.31
CA LEU A 636 -8.73 -43.44 -1.33
C LEU A 636 -10.23 -43.66 -1.16
N ALA A 637 -10.67 -44.90 -0.88
CA ALA A 637 -12.12 -45.18 -0.78
C ALA A 637 -12.79 -44.40 0.37
N THR A 638 -12.09 -44.20 1.46
CA THR A 638 -12.52 -43.41 2.60
C THR A 638 -11.33 -42.67 3.22
N LEU A 639 -11.57 -41.42 3.65
CA LEU A 639 -10.58 -40.65 4.42
C LEU A 639 -11.07 -40.49 5.86
N GLN A 640 -10.16 -40.65 6.80
CA GLN A 640 -10.39 -40.34 8.21
C GLN A 640 -9.92 -38.91 8.45
N LEU A 641 -10.82 -38.04 8.79
CA LEU A 641 -10.54 -36.63 9.06
C LEU A 641 -10.70 -36.34 10.55
N PRO A 642 -9.63 -36.09 11.29
CA PRO A 642 -9.75 -35.63 12.69
C PRO A 642 -10.63 -34.39 12.80
N ALA A 643 -11.14 -34.10 14.00
CA ALA A 643 -11.86 -32.87 14.29
C ALA A 643 -10.99 -31.66 13.93
N LYS A 644 -11.61 -30.57 13.46
CA LYS A 644 -10.97 -29.27 13.19
C LYS A 644 -9.69 -29.37 12.32
N THR A 645 -9.71 -30.21 11.29
CA THR A 645 -8.53 -30.51 10.47
C THR A 645 -8.76 -30.24 9.00
N ALA A 646 -7.76 -29.71 8.32
CA ALA A 646 -7.69 -29.71 6.87
C ALA A 646 -6.46 -30.52 6.41
N VAL A 647 -6.67 -31.44 5.48
CA VAL A 647 -5.59 -32.25 4.87
C VAL A 647 -5.37 -31.85 3.43
N VAL A 648 -4.10 -31.84 3.00
CA VAL A 648 -3.70 -31.59 1.62
C VAL A 648 -3.12 -32.87 1.06
N LEU A 649 -3.77 -33.44 0.06
CA LEU A 649 -3.44 -34.75 -0.51
C LEU A 649 -3.03 -34.59 -1.97
N GLU A 650 -1.80 -34.92 -2.27
CA GLU A 650 -1.35 -35.12 -3.65
C GLU A 650 -1.83 -36.49 -4.12
N LEU A 651 -2.69 -36.53 -5.14
CA LEU A 651 -3.26 -37.77 -5.65
C LEU A 651 -2.29 -38.45 -6.62
N LEU A 652 -2.14 -39.76 -6.46
CA LEU A 652 -1.20 -40.61 -7.20
C LEU A 652 -1.95 -41.77 -7.90
N LYS A 653 -1.48 -42.14 -9.10
CA LYS A 653 -2.03 -43.26 -9.88
C LYS A 653 -1.59 -44.61 -9.35
#